data_a4167ea2caef3ab3109a41e399d360b1
#
_entry.id   a4167ea2caef3ab3109a41e399d360b1
#
_cell.length_a   1.000
_cell.length_b   1.000
_cell.length_c   1.000
_cell.angle_alpha   90.00
_cell.angle_beta   90.00
_cell.angle_gamma   90.00
#
_symmetry.space_group_name_H-M   'P 1'
#
loop_
_entity.id
_entity.type
_entity.pdbx_description
1 polymer ?
#
loop_
_entity_poly.entity_id
_entity_poly.type
_entity_poly.pdbx_seq_one_letter_code
_entity_poly.pdbx_strand_id
1 'polypeptide(L)'
;MLIFSACKNNSGTDAYTDIADFKSVHVDGYVGDSQCIQCHKTAYKEWKRSDHDLAMQIANDSTVLGDFNDVKITLDGVTYFFSKKNTDFTVQIKEIDGSEKEYTIGYTFGIHPLQQYLVDFENGKKQVLRVTWDAVDNKWYHQYTGNKMDPHDWLHWTESSQNWNTMCAECHSTNLKKNYNHQDDSFKTTYSSINVSCESCHGPAEKHIFWANNSTDKTAISNAYILKGNSQFDQLNMCATCHSRRTKLTENYVPGEYFDDQYLLQVLDTVNYHGDGQIKNEVYVYGSFVQSKMFHNGVKCTDCHNPHTLKLKKQGNNLCMQCHEPNYNDSSHHFHGVGTESSQCVSCHMTGETYMGIDFRRDHSFRVPRPDQSVVYGTPNACIGCHMDKSDAWAANQVEEWYGNQRGEHFSDGLLLSTKRGMTAVERKMLDDYITDLKYPAIARATVIDNLNMTRIEQFEPVLNTLKDTSPLVRHNALMKFNLLNPAERVSIAAEHIKDTSRLVRIAAAQLLNGIPKEQLQNLDQYALSKAEDEFRTMLYTNADFSTGRLSLGDYLIQNNDIAGAIKQYQAGLKMDSLLLPIYPNLATAYSMNGNTEAAFNTLNTFIKKDPNSSRAYYLRGLLNFEVKKEALAISDLTKAVTLDPTNTRASYNIATFYYQNKEWNKAEKAIKTALNTEPQNGEYRYLLALIYEGQGKTVQSAALMQQLQREQGAGRN
;
A
#
# COMPACT_ATOMS: atom_id res chain seq x y z
N MET A 1 -0.73 60.31 -0.69
CA MET A 1 -2.01 59.59 -0.67
C MET A 1 -1.84 58.39 -1.60
N LEU A 2 -1.32 57.32 -1.06
CA LEU A 2 -1.06 56.05 -1.76
C LEU A 2 -2.23 55.14 -1.50
N ILE A 3 -2.97 54.81 -2.55
CA ILE A 3 -4.12 53.92 -2.50
C ILE A 3 -3.56 52.47 -2.57
N PHE A 4 -3.60 51.76 -1.47
CA PHE A 4 -3.40 50.30 -1.46
C PHE A 4 -4.66 49.65 -1.98
N SER A 5 -4.56 49.10 -3.20
CA SER A 5 -5.55 48.20 -3.74
C SER A 5 -5.35 46.84 -3.06
N ALA A 6 -6.23 46.55 -2.12
CA ALA A 6 -6.28 45.20 -1.51
C ALA A 6 -6.82 44.22 -2.53
N CYS A 7 -5.99 43.29 -2.97
CA CYS A 7 -6.45 42.07 -3.63
C CYS A 7 -7.40 41.35 -2.64
N LYS A 8 -8.69 41.34 -2.95
CA LYS A 8 -9.61 40.40 -2.32
C LYS A 8 -9.19 39.01 -2.73
N ASN A 9 -8.61 38.29 -1.78
CA ASN A 9 -8.62 36.84 -1.84
C ASN A 9 -10.10 36.42 -1.92
N ASN A 10 -10.52 35.93 -3.06
CA ASN A 10 -11.68 35.06 -3.15
C ASN A 10 -11.33 33.80 -2.38
N SER A 11 -11.63 33.78 -1.09
CA SER A 11 -11.78 32.58 -0.31
C SER A 11 -12.82 31.76 -1.06
N GLY A 12 -12.39 30.59 -1.59
CA GLY A 12 -13.28 29.68 -2.27
C GLY A 12 -14.56 29.50 -1.42
N THR A 13 -15.67 29.71 -2.08
CA THR A 13 -16.98 29.37 -1.52
C THR A 13 -16.92 27.94 -1.05
N ASP A 14 -17.32 27.70 0.18
CA ASP A 14 -17.44 26.38 0.78
C ASP A 14 -18.22 25.46 -0.18
N ALA A 15 -17.50 24.60 -0.91
CA ALA A 15 -18.09 23.66 -1.84
C ALA A 15 -18.58 22.39 -1.13
N TYR A 16 -18.82 22.50 0.17
CA TYR A 16 -19.51 21.47 0.93
C TYR A 16 -21.01 21.62 0.68
N THR A 17 -21.54 20.71 -0.09
CA THR A 17 -22.99 20.62 -0.32
C THR A 17 -23.57 19.53 0.55
N ASP A 18 -24.64 19.82 1.27
CA ASP A 18 -25.50 18.82 1.88
C ASP A 18 -25.98 17.82 0.81
N ILE A 19 -26.36 16.63 1.24
CA ILE A 19 -26.85 15.54 0.35
C ILE A 19 -27.92 16.06 -0.63
N ALA A 20 -28.73 17.02 -0.21
CA ALA A 20 -29.79 17.64 -1.03
C ALA A 20 -29.28 18.58 -2.14
N ASP A 21 -28.04 19.08 -2.05
CA ASP A 21 -27.49 20.10 -2.94
C ASP A 21 -26.24 19.69 -3.68
N PHE A 22 -26.12 18.40 -4.00
CA PHE A 22 -24.97 17.85 -4.68
C PHE A 22 -24.88 18.40 -6.11
N LYS A 23 -24.16 19.48 -6.28
CA LYS A 23 -23.86 20.08 -7.61
C LYS A 23 -22.42 19.80 -7.95
N SER A 24 -22.17 19.37 -9.19
CA SER A 24 -20.82 19.33 -9.73
C SER A 24 -20.22 20.75 -9.66
N VAL A 25 -19.03 20.85 -9.08
CA VAL A 25 -18.31 22.12 -9.01
C VAL A 25 -17.45 22.25 -10.25
N HIS A 26 -17.64 23.31 -11.03
CA HIS A 26 -16.73 23.65 -12.12
C HIS A 26 -15.37 24.02 -11.53
N VAL A 27 -14.42 23.12 -11.63
CA VAL A 27 -13.06 23.30 -11.14
C VAL A 27 -12.09 23.05 -12.28
N ASP A 28 -11.24 24.03 -12.57
CA ASP A 28 -10.05 23.89 -13.42
C ASP A 28 -10.27 23.30 -14.83
N GLY A 29 -11.28 23.74 -15.53
CA GLY A 29 -11.52 23.38 -16.92
C GLY A 29 -12.32 22.09 -17.14
N TYR A 30 -12.85 21.47 -16.07
CA TYR A 30 -13.82 20.37 -16.17
C TYR A 30 -15.21 20.92 -16.49
N VAL A 31 -15.87 20.32 -17.49
CA VAL A 31 -17.12 20.85 -18.08
C VAL A 31 -18.32 19.94 -17.93
N GLY A 32 -18.10 18.67 -17.57
CA GLY A 32 -19.12 17.64 -17.39
C GLY A 32 -19.59 16.97 -18.69
N ASP A 33 -20.16 15.78 -18.54
CA ASP A 33 -20.52 14.87 -19.63
C ASP A 33 -21.54 15.45 -20.63
N SER A 34 -22.43 16.32 -20.16
CA SER A 34 -23.48 16.96 -21.00
C SER A 34 -22.91 17.78 -22.16
N GLN A 35 -21.67 18.26 -22.02
CA GLN A 35 -20.99 18.97 -23.09
C GLN A 35 -20.42 18.03 -24.15
N CYS A 36 -20.06 16.79 -23.76
CA CYS A 36 -19.46 15.79 -24.64
C CYS A 36 -20.49 15.18 -25.61
N ILE A 37 -21.74 14.97 -25.17
CA ILE A 37 -22.81 14.32 -25.96
C ILE A 37 -23.12 15.04 -27.24
N GLN A 38 -22.94 16.36 -27.30
CA GLN A 38 -23.28 17.16 -28.48
C GLN A 38 -22.51 16.70 -29.73
N CYS A 39 -21.22 16.30 -29.55
CA CYS A 39 -20.34 15.86 -30.63
C CYS A 39 -20.06 14.36 -30.59
N HIS A 40 -19.96 13.76 -29.41
CA HIS A 40 -19.54 12.36 -29.20
C HIS A 40 -20.70 11.43 -28.86
N LYS A 41 -21.79 11.49 -29.61
CA LYS A 41 -23.07 10.78 -29.34
C LYS A 41 -22.88 9.27 -29.19
N THR A 42 -22.06 8.64 -30.01
CA THR A 42 -21.79 7.18 -29.97
C THR A 42 -21.05 6.78 -28.70
N ALA A 43 -19.91 7.43 -28.38
CA ALA A 43 -19.14 7.15 -27.20
C ALA A 43 -19.95 7.43 -25.91
N TYR A 44 -20.72 8.52 -25.90
CA TYR A 44 -21.65 8.80 -24.78
C TYR A 44 -22.70 7.71 -24.60
N LYS A 45 -23.30 7.22 -25.67
CA LYS A 45 -24.32 6.15 -25.63
C LYS A 45 -23.70 4.83 -25.13
N GLU A 46 -22.50 4.54 -25.51
CA GLU A 46 -21.77 3.35 -25.06
C GLU A 46 -21.39 3.44 -23.57
N TRP A 47 -20.90 4.61 -23.11
CA TRP A 47 -20.54 4.85 -21.73
C TRP A 47 -21.77 4.92 -20.81
N LYS A 48 -22.86 5.51 -21.26
CA LYS A 48 -24.09 5.68 -20.47
C LYS A 48 -24.63 4.33 -20.02
N ARG A 49 -24.82 4.14 -18.72
CA ARG A 49 -25.20 2.90 -18.04
C ARG A 49 -24.11 1.81 -18.03
N SER A 50 -22.86 2.14 -18.30
CA SER A 50 -21.72 1.29 -17.97
C SER A 50 -21.44 1.34 -16.46
N ASP A 51 -20.60 0.40 -15.97
CA ASP A 51 -20.21 0.41 -14.55
C ASP A 51 -19.45 1.67 -14.14
N HIS A 52 -18.79 2.37 -15.08
CA HIS A 52 -18.18 3.68 -14.85
C HIS A 52 -19.23 4.78 -14.63
N ASP A 53 -20.27 4.87 -15.48
CA ASP A 53 -21.38 5.82 -15.28
C ASP A 53 -22.15 5.54 -13.99
N LEU A 54 -22.29 4.25 -13.63
CA LEU A 54 -23.06 3.80 -12.48
C LEU A 54 -22.20 3.56 -11.23
N ALA A 55 -20.90 3.93 -11.28
CA ALA A 55 -19.97 3.73 -10.19
C ALA A 55 -20.46 4.35 -8.88
N MET A 56 -21.05 5.55 -8.95
CA MET A 56 -21.69 6.26 -7.85
C MET A 56 -22.91 7.02 -8.36
N GLN A 57 -23.97 7.03 -7.54
CA GLN A 57 -25.21 7.76 -7.87
C GLN A 57 -25.85 8.33 -6.60
N ILE A 58 -26.61 9.42 -6.74
CA ILE A 58 -27.48 9.92 -5.66
C ILE A 58 -28.59 8.89 -5.44
N ALA A 59 -28.88 8.56 -4.18
CA ALA A 59 -29.91 7.61 -3.82
C ALA A 59 -31.31 8.17 -4.19
N ASN A 60 -32.04 7.44 -5.01
CA ASN A 60 -33.42 7.73 -5.37
C ASN A 60 -34.10 6.46 -5.93
N ASP A 61 -35.38 6.54 -6.30
CA ASP A 61 -36.18 5.39 -6.75
C ASP A 61 -35.63 4.68 -8.01
N SER A 62 -34.80 5.32 -8.79
CA SER A 62 -34.23 4.75 -10.00
C SER A 62 -32.83 4.18 -9.79
N THR A 63 -32.16 4.48 -8.66
CA THR A 63 -30.78 4.15 -8.40
C THR A 63 -30.60 3.16 -7.26
N VAL A 64 -31.54 3.09 -6.31
CA VAL A 64 -31.52 2.15 -5.18
C VAL A 64 -32.10 0.81 -5.65
N LEU A 65 -31.29 -0.24 -5.58
CA LEU A 65 -31.68 -1.61 -5.94
C LEU A 65 -32.18 -2.42 -4.74
N GLY A 66 -31.68 -2.12 -3.54
CA GLY A 66 -32.01 -2.83 -2.32
C GLY A 66 -33.48 -2.67 -1.91
N ASP A 67 -33.99 -3.66 -1.20
CA ASP A 67 -35.35 -3.65 -0.69
C ASP A 67 -35.47 -2.79 0.59
N PHE A 68 -36.12 -1.63 0.46
CA PHE A 68 -36.42 -0.68 1.54
C PHE A 68 -37.91 -0.65 1.92
N ASN A 69 -38.67 -1.70 1.62
CA ASN A 69 -40.08 -1.79 1.93
C ASN A 69 -40.31 -2.37 3.35
N ASP A 70 -39.88 -1.65 4.37
CA ASP A 70 -39.99 -2.01 5.80
C ASP A 70 -39.39 -3.38 6.12
N VAL A 71 -38.23 -3.67 5.51
CA VAL A 71 -37.52 -4.95 5.65
C VAL A 71 -36.65 -4.96 6.90
N LYS A 72 -36.81 -6.00 7.73
CA LYS A 72 -35.97 -6.25 8.92
C LYS A 72 -35.16 -7.51 8.75
N ILE A 73 -33.84 -7.38 8.92
CA ILE A 73 -32.91 -8.52 8.86
C ILE A 73 -31.95 -8.48 10.05
N THR A 74 -31.38 -9.63 10.40
CA THR A 74 -30.29 -9.71 11.39
C THR A 74 -29.15 -10.53 10.80
N LEU A 75 -27.97 -9.93 10.74
CA LEU A 75 -26.75 -10.53 10.20
C LEU A 75 -25.62 -10.38 11.22
N ASP A 76 -24.95 -11.47 11.58
CA ASP A 76 -23.85 -11.50 12.56
C ASP A 76 -24.16 -10.82 13.91
N GLY A 77 -25.45 -10.81 14.31
CA GLY A 77 -25.92 -10.18 15.55
C GLY A 77 -26.30 -8.72 15.45
N VAL A 78 -26.05 -8.06 14.32
CA VAL A 78 -26.50 -6.68 14.03
C VAL A 78 -27.86 -6.73 13.34
N THR A 79 -28.81 -5.92 13.80
CA THR A 79 -30.16 -5.85 13.21
C THR A 79 -30.29 -4.58 12.40
N TYR A 80 -30.76 -4.71 11.17
CA TYR A 80 -31.05 -3.65 10.23
C TYR A 80 -32.54 -3.58 9.96
N PHE A 81 -33.09 -2.36 9.94
CA PHE A 81 -34.46 -2.09 9.49
C PHE A 81 -34.41 -1.05 8.37
N PHE A 82 -34.71 -1.49 7.15
CA PHE A 82 -34.70 -0.67 5.95
C PHE A 82 -36.09 -0.15 5.68
N SER A 83 -36.24 1.15 5.53
CA SER A 83 -37.53 1.79 5.21
C SER A 83 -37.36 2.95 4.27
N LYS A 84 -38.45 3.30 3.62
CA LYS A 84 -38.53 4.50 2.79
C LYS A 84 -39.51 5.49 3.42
N LYS A 85 -39.02 6.70 3.75
CA LYS A 85 -39.79 7.79 4.33
C LYS A 85 -39.90 8.92 3.31
N ASN A 86 -41.05 9.04 2.65
CA ASN A 86 -41.24 9.96 1.52
C ASN A 86 -40.25 9.65 0.37
N THR A 87 -39.27 10.52 0.14
CA THR A 87 -38.23 10.36 -0.89
C THR A 87 -36.93 9.74 -0.31
N ASP A 88 -36.81 9.64 1.02
CA ASP A 88 -35.57 9.28 1.70
C ASP A 88 -35.55 7.79 2.00
N PHE A 89 -34.46 7.15 1.65
CA PHE A 89 -34.14 5.77 2.02
C PHE A 89 -33.41 5.80 3.36
N THR A 90 -33.90 5.05 4.35
CA THR A 90 -33.34 5.03 5.69
C THR A 90 -33.01 3.61 6.14
N VAL A 91 -31.98 3.49 6.97
CA VAL A 91 -31.62 2.26 7.65
C VAL A 91 -31.47 2.53 9.15
N GLN A 92 -32.24 1.84 9.97
CA GLN A 92 -32.05 1.81 11.41
C GLN A 92 -31.18 0.62 11.76
N ILE A 93 -30.05 0.86 12.44
CA ILE A 93 -29.06 -0.14 12.78
C ILE A 93 -29.07 -0.30 14.30
N LYS A 94 -29.27 -1.55 14.75
CA LYS A 94 -29.11 -1.94 16.14
C LYS A 94 -27.89 -2.83 16.26
N GLU A 95 -26.84 -2.28 16.88
CA GLU A 95 -25.55 -2.94 17.07
C GLU A 95 -25.64 -4.05 18.15
N ILE A 96 -24.59 -4.88 18.24
CA ILE A 96 -24.50 -6.00 19.19
C ILE A 96 -24.54 -5.52 20.65
N ASP A 97 -23.99 -4.34 20.94
CA ASP A 97 -24.00 -3.71 22.26
C ASP A 97 -25.38 -3.13 22.65
N GLY A 98 -26.35 -3.19 21.74
CA GLY A 98 -27.70 -2.67 21.91
C GLY A 98 -27.87 -1.20 21.54
N SER A 99 -26.82 -0.51 21.15
CA SER A 99 -26.93 0.84 20.60
C SER A 99 -27.74 0.84 19.32
N GLU A 100 -28.53 1.87 19.10
CA GLU A 100 -29.47 1.94 17.97
C GLU A 100 -29.43 3.35 17.36
N LYS A 101 -29.24 3.41 16.03
CA LYS A 101 -29.20 4.68 15.30
C LYS A 101 -29.79 4.53 13.91
N GLU A 102 -30.52 5.58 13.48
CA GLU A 102 -31.05 5.69 12.11
C GLU A 102 -30.13 6.56 11.24
N TYR A 103 -29.94 6.13 10.00
CA TYR A 103 -29.15 6.83 8.99
C TYR A 103 -29.94 6.99 7.72
N THR A 104 -29.77 8.12 7.04
CA THR A 104 -30.31 8.36 5.71
C THR A 104 -29.28 7.97 4.66
N ILE A 105 -29.70 7.22 3.65
CA ILE A 105 -28.87 6.83 2.53
C ILE A 105 -28.75 8.00 1.55
N GLY A 106 -27.56 8.53 1.40
CA GLY A 106 -27.28 9.63 0.48
C GLY A 106 -26.90 9.17 -0.91
N TYR A 107 -26.17 8.05 -1.01
CA TYR A 107 -25.63 7.57 -2.28
C TYR A 107 -25.70 6.06 -2.38
N THR A 108 -25.79 5.59 -3.62
CA THR A 108 -25.52 4.21 -4.01
C THR A 108 -24.14 4.10 -4.63
N PHE A 109 -23.49 2.95 -4.47
CA PHE A 109 -22.14 2.67 -4.82
C PHE A 109 -22.04 1.29 -5.50
N GLY A 110 -21.73 1.28 -6.81
CA GLY A 110 -21.82 0.10 -7.65
C GLY A 110 -23.25 -0.29 -8.02
N ILE A 111 -23.38 -1.31 -8.88
CA ILE A 111 -24.66 -1.79 -9.38
C ILE A 111 -24.70 -3.32 -9.56
N HIS A 112 -23.60 -3.94 -9.96
CA HIS A 112 -23.49 -5.37 -10.23
C HIS A 112 -22.06 -5.86 -9.95
N PRO A 113 -21.86 -7.03 -9.30
CA PRO A 113 -22.90 -7.95 -8.77
C PRO A 113 -23.53 -7.45 -7.46
N LEU A 114 -23.01 -6.39 -6.87
CA LEU A 114 -23.45 -5.86 -5.58
C LEU A 114 -23.67 -4.34 -5.63
N GLN A 115 -24.51 -3.84 -4.73
CA GLN A 115 -24.66 -2.41 -4.48
C GLN A 115 -24.47 -2.10 -3.00
N GLN A 116 -23.61 -1.14 -2.71
CA GLN A 116 -23.37 -0.59 -1.38
C GLN A 116 -24.06 0.77 -1.21
N TYR A 117 -24.14 1.23 0.04
CA TYR A 117 -24.83 2.45 0.40
C TYR A 117 -23.93 3.31 1.29
N LEU A 118 -23.99 4.63 1.05
CA LEU A 118 -23.25 5.61 1.83
C LEU A 118 -24.17 6.41 2.74
N VAL A 119 -23.68 6.66 3.93
CA VAL A 119 -24.29 7.53 4.93
C VAL A 119 -23.33 8.62 5.38
N ASP A 120 -23.87 9.78 5.74
CA ASP A 120 -23.06 10.90 6.21
C ASP A 120 -22.74 10.76 7.70
N PHE A 121 -21.51 11.12 8.03
CA PHE A 121 -20.96 11.19 9.37
C PHE A 121 -20.44 12.60 9.68
N GLU A 122 -20.14 12.83 10.95
CA GLU A 122 -19.55 14.09 11.41
C GLU A 122 -18.24 14.42 10.69
N ASN A 123 -17.85 15.70 10.67
CA ASN A 123 -16.62 16.20 10.07
C ASN A 123 -16.50 15.92 8.55
N GLY A 124 -17.61 15.84 7.84
CA GLY A 124 -17.61 15.60 6.39
C GLY A 124 -17.22 14.20 5.96
N LYS A 125 -17.14 13.26 6.89
CA LYS A 125 -16.90 11.83 6.60
C LYS A 125 -18.15 11.22 5.97
N LYS A 126 -17.93 10.32 5.02
CA LYS A 126 -18.98 9.46 4.43
C LYS A 126 -18.57 8.01 4.65
N GLN A 127 -19.47 7.21 5.23
CA GLN A 127 -19.20 5.83 5.55
C GLN A 127 -19.99 4.86 4.68
N VAL A 128 -19.31 3.79 4.26
CA VAL A 128 -19.93 2.69 3.53
C VAL A 128 -20.55 1.74 4.56
N LEU A 129 -21.84 1.42 4.38
CA LEU A 129 -22.51 0.45 5.25
C LEU A 129 -21.90 -0.94 5.08
N ARG A 130 -21.77 -1.67 6.20
CA ARG A 130 -21.34 -3.07 6.18
C ARG A 130 -22.31 -3.98 5.43
N VAL A 131 -23.59 -3.70 5.56
CA VAL A 131 -24.65 -4.45 4.87
C VAL A 131 -24.73 -4.01 3.42
N THR A 132 -24.79 -4.98 2.52
CA THR A 132 -24.68 -4.80 1.07
C THR A 132 -25.84 -5.53 0.39
N TRP A 133 -26.28 -5.01 -0.72
CA TRP A 133 -27.29 -5.65 -1.57
C TRP A 133 -26.64 -6.51 -2.63
N ASP A 134 -26.96 -7.79 -2.64
CA ASP A 134 -26.65 -8.73 -3.71
C ASP A 134 -27.64 -8.49 -4.85
N ALA A 135 -27.15 -7.93 -5.96
CA ALA A 135 -27.98 -7.60 -7.11
C ALA A 135 -28.28 -8.81 -8.02
N VAL A 136 -27.60 -9.95 -7.77
CA VAL A 136 -27.83 -11.21 -8.49
C VAL A 136 -28.94 -12.01 -7.83
N ASP A 137 -28.80 -12.25 -6.51
CA ASP A 137 -29.75 -13.06 -5.73
C ASP A 137 -30.88 -12.23 -5.09
N ASN A 138 -30.84 -10.89 -5.23
CA ASN A 138 -31.81 -9.95 -4.64
C ASN A 138 -32.00 -10.13 -3.14
N LYS A 139 -30.89 -10.06 -2.38
CA LYS A 139 -30.88 -10.20 -0.93
C LYS A 139 -29.86 -9.29 -0.25
N TRP A 140 -30.11 -8.96 1.00
CA TRP A 140 -29.14 -8.30 1.86
C TRP A 140 -28.14 -9.32 2.42
N TYR A 141 -26.84 -8.93 2.50
CA TYR A 141 -25.80 -9.77 3.07
C TYR A 141 -24.66 -8.93 3.68
N HIS A 142 -23.81 -9.53 4.49
CA HIS A 142 -22.53 -8.97 4.90
C HIS A 142 -21.41 -9.46 3.98
N GLN A 143 -20.57 -8.55 3.51
CA GLN A 143 -19.43 -8.91 2.63
C GLN A 143 -18.46 -9.90 3.30
N TYR A 144 -18.30 -9.79 4.61
CA TYR A 144 -17.43 -10.65 5.43
C TYR A 144 -18.26 -11.34 6.51
N THR A 145 -19.07 -12.27 6.10
CA THR A 145 -20.00 -13.03 6.98
C THR A 145 -19.21 -13.81 8.03
N GLY A 146 -19.74 -13.83 9.26
CA GLY A 146 -19.15 -14.56 10.39
C GLY A 146 -18.07 -13.80 11.15
N ASN A 147 -17.58 -12.70 10.64
CA ASN A 147 -16.59 -11.86 11.31
C ASN A 147 -17.30 -10.88 12.26
N LYS A 148 -17.26 -11.17 13.57
CA LYS A 148 -17.69 -10.21 14.58
C LYS A 148 -16.58 -9.16 14.74
N MET A 149 -16.86 -7.92 14.34
CA MET A 149 -15.95 -6.81 14.49
C MET A 149 -16.30 -5.99 15.72
N ASP A 150 -15.28 -5.67 16.53
CA ASP A 150 -15.43 -4.72 17.63
C ASP A 150 -15.68 -3.33 17.04
N PRO A 151 -16.56 -2.48 17.62
CA PRO A 151 -16.80 -1.11 17.12
C PRO A 151 -15.57 -0.22 17.04
N HIS A 152 -14.49 -0.57 17.73
CA HIS A 152 -13.20 0.15 17.70
C HIS A 152 -12.14 -0.54 16.82
N ASP A 153 -12.52 -1.59 16.10
CA ASP A 153 -11.65 -2.21 15.10
C ASP A 153 -11.58 -1.32 13.85
N TRP A 154 -10.41 -1.13 13.31
CA TRP A 154 -10.18 -0.44 12.04
C TRP A 154 -11.13 -0.92 10.92
N LEU A 155 -11.47 -2.21 10.89
CA LEU A 155 -12.35 -2.80 9.88
C LEU A 155 -13.84 -2.58 10.15
N HIS A 156 -14.21 -2.05 11.32
CA HIS A 156 -15.60 -1.76 11.62
C HIS A 156 -16.15 -0.70 10.65
N TRP A 157 -17.40 -0.83 10.24
CA TRP A 157 -17.99 0.01 9.21
C TRP A 157 -18.04 1.52 9.57
N THR A 158 -18.00 1.88 10.85
CA THR A 158 -17.92 3.26 11.33
C THR A 158 -16.49 3.81 11.31
N GLU A 159 -15.50 2.96 11.09
CA GLU A 159 -14.08 3.31 11.19
C GLU A 159 -13.43 3.60 9.82
N SER A 160 -12.16 3.92 9.82
CA SER A 160 -11.46 4.52 8.68
C SER A 160 -11.35 3.59 7.46
N SER A 161 -11.41 2.26 7.63
CA SER A 161 -11.36 1.31 6.49
C SER A 161 -12.58 1.40 5.58
N GLN A 162 -13.72 1.90 6.11
CA GLN A 162 -14.96 2.06 5.36
C GLN A 162 -15.28 3.53 5.07
N ASN A 163 -14.31 4.41 5.29
CA ASN A 163 -14.44 5.82 4.95
C ASN A 163 -14.33 6.04 3.43
N TRP A 164 -15.43 6.44 2.80
CA TRP A 164 -15.49 6.67 1.36
C TRP A 164 -14.51 7.74 0.89
N ASN A 165 -14.37 8.86 1.63
CA ASN A 165 -13.52 9.99 1.23
C ASN A 165 -12.07 9.57 0.99
N THR A 166 -11.58 8.60 1.76
CA THR A 166 -10.21 8.10 1.74
C THR A 166 -10.05 6.88 0.83
N MET A 167 -10.97 5.89 0.96
CA MET A 167 -10.77 4.56 0.39
C MET A 167 -11.36 4.39 -1.02
N CYS A 168 -12.48 5.06 -1.33
CA CYS A 168 -13.29 4.74 -2.49
C CYS A 168 -13.40 5.89 -3.50
N ALA A 169 -13.52 7.12 -2.98
CA ALA A 169 -13.96 8.30 -3.73
C ALA A 169 -13.12 8.57 -4.98
N GLU A 170 -11.80 8.40 -4.91
CA GLU A 170 -10.88 8.73 -6.00
C GLU A 170 -11.11 7.87 -7.24
N CYS A 171 -11.43 6.58 -7.07
CA CYS A 171 -11.67 5.65 -8.16
C CYS A 171 -13.12 5.67 -8.66
N HIS A 172 -14.04 6.23 -7.87
CA HIS A 172 -15.47 6.22 -8.14
C HIS A 172 -16.06 7.60 -8.43
N SER A 173 -15.23 8.64 -8.55
CA SER A 173 -15.64 10.00 -8.93
C SER A 173 -14.62 10.63 -9.89
N THR A 174 -14.93 11.82 -10.39
CA THR A 174 -14.07 12.56 -11.34
C THR A 174 -13.48 13.79 -10.66
N ASN A 175 -12.17 13.99 -10.79
CA ASN A 175 -11.43 15.13 -10.23
C ASN A 175 -11.65 15.32 -8.73
N LEU A 176 -11.48 14.25 -7.99
CA LEU A 176 -11.63 14.27 -6.53
C LEU A 176 -10.55 15.14 -5.88
N LYS A 177 -10.97 15.97 -4.93
CA LYS A 177 -10.09 16.61 -3.94
C LYS A 177 -10.63 16.24 -2.55
N LYS A 178 -9.84 15.51 -1.77
CA LYS A 178 -10.23 15.13 -0.40
C LYS A 178 -10.40 16.35 0.48
N ASN A 179 -9.54 17.36 0.29
CA ASN A 179 -9.44 18.56 1.14
C ASN A 179 -9.42 18.18 2.62
N TYR A 180 -8.64 17.15 2.94
CA TYR A 180 -8.52 16.64 4.29
C TYR A 180 -7.74 17.59 5.17
N ASN A 181 -8.29 17.94 6.35
CA ASN A 181 -7.60 18.69 7.37
C ASN A 181 -7.10 17.76 8.48
N HIS A 182 -5.78 17.57 8.53
CA HIS A 182 -5.13 16.68 9.50
C HIS A 182 -5.15 17.22 10.96
N GLN A 183 -5.54 18.48 11.18
CA GLN A 183 -5.56 19.09 12.53
C GLN A 183 -6.81 18.71 13.31
N ASP A 184 -7.96 18.62 12.63
CA ASP A 184 -9.27 18.35 13.22
C ASP A 184 -9.94 17.07 12.69
N ASP A 185 -9.24 16.32 11.83
CA ASP A 185 -9.72 15.07 11.24
C ASP A 185 -11.03 15.27 10.47
N SER A 186 -11.08 16.30 9.62
CA SER A 186 -12.25 16.67 8.83
C SER A 186 -11.99 16.65 7.33
N PHE A 187 -13.06 16.45 6.57
CA PHE A 187 -13.06 16.46 5.11
C PHE A 187 -13.93 17.56 4.55
N LYS A 188 -13.46 18.23 3.50
CA LYS A 188 -14.25 19.12 2.63
C LYS A 188 -14.15 18.62 1.20
N THR A 189 -14.47 17.36 1.02
CA THR A 189 -14.30 16.65 -0.26
C THR A 189 -15.13 17.27 -1.36
N THR A 190 -14.50 17.53 -2.50
CA THR A 190 -15.12 18.03 -3.72
C THR A 190 -14.78 17.16 -4.91
N TYR A 191 -15.62 17.20 -5.95
CA TYR A 191 -15.40 16.51 -7.22
C TYR A 191 -16.13 17.22 -8.36
N SER A 192 -15.72 16.97 -9.60
CA SER A 192 -16.38 17.54 -10.79
C SER A 192 -17.59 16.71 -11.22
N SER A 193 -17.54 15.39 -11.08
CA SER A 193 -18.67 14.47 -11.27
C SER A 193 -18.64 13.38 -10.22
N ILE A 194 -19.84 12.97 -9.75
CA ILE A 194 -19.96 11.93 -8.70
C ILE A 194 -19.52 10.54 -9.19
N ASN A 195 -19.59 10.29 -10.48
CA ASN A 195 -19.23 9.03 -11.14
C ASN A 195 -17.91 9.15 -11.91
N VAL A 196 -17.49 8.07 -12.54
CA VAL A 196 -16.34 8.03 -13.45
C VAL A 196 -16.80 8.53 -14.82
N SER A 197 -16.69 9.85 -15.03
CA SER A 197 -17.14 10.54 -16.23
C SER A 197 -16.10 10.49 -17.37
N CYS A 198 -16.45 11.05 -18.52
CA CYS A 198 -15.55 11.19 -19.67
C CYS A 198 -14.22 11.81 -19.28
N GLU A 199 -14.25 12.85 -18.46
CA GLU A 199 -13.09 13.63 -18.06
C GLU A 199 -12.21 12.93 -17.02
N SER A 200 -12.64 11.83 -16.41
CA SER A 200 -11.78 10.98 -15.57
C SER A 200 -10.64 10.36 -16.36
N CYS A 201 -10.92 10.00 -17.62
CA CYS A 201 -9.96 9.39 -18.52
C CYS A 201 -9.32 10.41 -19.47
N HIS A 202 -10.15 11.30 -20.02
CA HIS A 202 -9.75 12.21 -21.09
C HIS A 202 -9.17 13.53 -20.58
N GLY A 203 -9.30 13.82 -19.29
CA GLY A 203 -8.88 15.09 -18.69
C GLY A 203 -9.87 16.23 -18.93
N PRO A 204 -9.60 17.42 -18.37
CA PRO A 204 -10.50 18.58 -18.44
C PRO A 204 -10.71 19.05 -19.88
N ALA A 205 -11.96 19.18 -20.31
CA ALA A 205 -12.33 19.34 -21.70
C ALA A 205 -12.59 20.79 -22.14
N GLU A 206 -12.49 21.79 -21.28
CA GLU A 206 -12.78 23.20 -21.61
C GLU A 206 -12.02 23.70 -22.85
N LYS A 207 -10.70 23.47 -22.88
CA LYS A 207 -9.85 23.87 -24.00
C LYS A 207 -10.18 23.11 -25.28
N HIS A 208 -10.54 21.84 -25.17
CA HIS A 208 -10.97 21.01 -26.28
C HIS A 208 -12.30 21.54 -26.88
N ILE A 209 -13.27 21.85 -26.05
CA ILE A 209 -14.57 22.40 -26.47
C ILE A 209 -14.38 23.77 -27.13
N PHE A 210 -13.56 24.64 -26.52
CA PHE A 210 -13.24 25.93 -27.13
C PHE A 210 -12.61 25.78 -28.52
N TRP A 211 -11.62 24.89 -28.65
CA TRP A 211 -11.02 24.59 -29.95
C TRP A 211 -12.05 24.01 -30.94
N ALA A 212 -12.85 23.03 -30.51
CA ALA A 212 -13.83 22.37 -31.35
C ALA A 212 -14.90 23.34 -31.90
N ASN A 213 -15.27 24.37 -31.14
CA ASN A 213 -16.25 25.35 -31.56
C ASN A 213 -15.66 26.47 -32.44
N ASN A 214 -14.40 26.84 -32.24
CA ASN A 214 -13.83 28.04 -32.85
C ASN A 214 -12.78 27.77 -33.95
N SER A 215 -12.20 26.57 -34.02
CA SER A 215 -11.21 26.25 -35.04
C SER A 215 -11.84 25.87 -36.36
N THR A 216 -11.31 26.45 -37.45
CA THR A 216 -11.64 26.07 -38.83
C THR A 216 -10.91 24.81 -39.28
N ASP A 217 -9.71 24.57 -38.73
CA ASP A 217 -8.95 23.35 -38.97
C ASP A 217 -9.18 22.37 -37.82
N LYS A 218 -9.93 21.32 -38.08
CA LYS A 218 -10.26 20.25 -37.11
C LYS A 218 -9.19 19.17 -37.06
N THR A 219 -8.16 19.21 -37.88
CA THR A 219 -7.12 18.17 -37.98
C THR A 219 -5.89 18.47 -37.13
N ALA A 220 -5.55 19.76 -36.96
CA ALA A 220 -4.36 20.18 -36.26
C ALA A 220 -4.60 20.38 -34.76
N ILE A 221 -4.08 19.72 -33.84
CA ILE A 221 -3.98 20.05 -32.42
C ILE A 221 -5.05 19.44 -31.49
N SER A 222 -6.06 18.71 -31.98
CA SER A 222 -7.05 18.06 -31.07
C SER A 222 -6.40 17.19 -29.99
N ASN A 223 -5.24 16.63 -30.24
CA ASN A 223 -4.49 15.77 -29.32
C ASN A 223 -3.81 16.53 -28.18
N ALA A 224 -3.61 17.87 -28.30
CA ALA A 224 -2.95 18.67 -27.27
C ALA A 224 -3.88 19.01 -26.08
N TYR A 225 -5.20 18.84 -26.26
CA TYR A 225 -6.19 19.26 -25.26
C TYR A 225 -6.95 18.13 -24.59
N ILE A 226 -6.83 16.90 -25.10
CA ILE A 226 -7.58 15.75 -24.58
C ILE A 226 -6.72 14.48 -24.69
N LEU A 227 -6.71 13.66 -23.65
CA LEU A 227 -5.98 12.40 -23.65
C LEU A 227 -6.75 11.34 -24.45
N LYS A 228 -6.06 10.60 -25.29
CA LYS A 228 -6.67 9.56 -26.16
C LYS A 228 -6.25 8.14 -25.80
N GLY A 229 -5.18 7.96 -25.02
CA GLY A 229 -4.67 6.63 -24.67
C GLY A 229 -4.26 5.79 -25.88
N ASN A 230 -3.63 6.40 -26.89
CA ASN A 230 -3.31 5.73 -28.16
C ASN A 230 -2.18 4.70 -27.99
N SER A 231 -1.14 5.03 -27.24
CA SER A 231 -0.06 4.10 -26.92
C SER A 231 -0.42 3.22 -25.72
N GLN A 232 0.27 2.09 -25.56
CA GLN A 232 0.14 1.26 -24.36
C GLN A 232 0.46 2.09 -23.11
N PHE A 233 1.52 2.87 -23.16
CA PHE A 233 1.99 3.70 -22.06
C PHE A 233 0.94 4.73 -21.64
N ASP A 234 0.40 5.52 -22.58
CA ASP A 234 -0.65 6.51 -22.27
C ASP A 234 -1.88 5.88 -21.65
N GLN A 235 -2.34 4.74 -22.23
CA GLN A 235 -3.52 4.06 -21.74
C GLN A 235 -3.33 3.48 -20.36
N LEU A 236 -2.16 2.88 -20.08
CA LEU A 236 -1.88 2.34 -18.76
C LEU A 236 -1.77 3.42 -17.70
N ASN A 237 -1.14 4.56 -18.02
CA ASN A 237 -1.13 5.71 -17.11
C ASN A 237 -2.54 6.21 -16.77
N MET A 238 -3.47 6.20 -17.73
CA MET A 238 -4.89 6.53 -17.47
C MET A 238 -5.57 5.51 -16.58
N CYS A 239 -5.50 4.22 -16.95
CA CYS A 239 -6.26 3.16 -16.26
C CYS A 239 -5.70 2.86 -14.87
N ALA A 240 -4.38 2.89 -14.71
CA ALA A 240 -3.71 2.58 -13.45
C ALA A 240 -4.08 3.55 -12.32
N THR A 241 -4.50 4.78 -12.64
CA THR A 241 -4.93 5.75 -11.63
C THR A 241 -6.07 5.25 -10.74
N CYS A 242 -6.91 4.35 -11.26
CA CYS A 242 -8.01 3.72 -10.51
C CYS A 242 -7.81 2.20 -10.36
N HIS A 243 -7.26 1.54 -11.38
CA HIS A 243 -7.12 0.08 -11.42
C HIS A 243 -5.80 -0.44 -10.83
N SER A 244 -5.18 0.28 -9.89
CA SER A 244 -3.97 -0.15 -9.17
C SER A 244 -4.12 -0.05 -7.66
N ARG A 245 -3.43 -0.91 -6.92
CA ARG A 245 -3.21 -0.73 -5.49
C ARG A 245 -1.98 0.17 -5.32
N ARG A 246 -2.17 1.32 -4.67
CA ARG A 246 -1.19 2.41 -4.72
C ARG A 246 -1.28 3.34 -3.52
N THR A 247 -0.22 4.13 -3.31
CA THR A 247 -0.19 5.26 -2.38
C THR A 247 -0.11 6.56 -3.17
N LYS A 248 -0.85 7.60 -2.77
CA LYS A 248 -0.78 8.93 -3.40
C LYS A 248 0.51 9.64 -3.04
N LEU A 249 1.13 10.27 -4.04
CA LEU A 249 2.30 11.15 -3.83
C LEU A 249 1.87 12.63 -3.69
N THR A 250 0.68 12.98 -4.18
CA THR A 250 0.15 14.35 -4.17
C THR A 250 -1.37 14.37 -4.30
N GLU A 251 -2.02 15.39 -3.74
CA GLU A 251 -3.45 15.67 -3.98
C GLU A 251 -3.70 16.31 -5.36
N ASN A 252 -2.66 16.85 -5.99
CA ASN A 252 -2.78 17.54 -7.27
C ASN A 252 -2.59 16.54 -8.42
N TYR A 253 -3.64 15.77 -8.68
CA TYR A 253 -3.69 14.92 -9.86
C TYR A 253 -3.74 15.79 -11.13
N VAL A 254 -2.84 15.51 -12.07
CA VAL A 254 -2.78 16.15 -13.38
C VAL A 254 -2.95 15.08 -14.46
N PRO A 255 -4.09 15.07 -15.18
CA PRO A 255 -4.29 14.12 -16.26
C PRO A 255 -3.19 14.19 -17.31
N GLY A 256 -2.63 13.02 -17.65
CA GLY A 256 -1.53 12.90 -18.64
C GLY A 256 -0.13 12.94 -18.06
N GLU A 257 0.07 13.25 -16.79
CA GLU A 257 1.34 13.01 -16.12
C GLU A 257 1.60 11.52 -15.92
N TYR A 258 2.86 11.14 -15.76
CA TYR A 258 3.23 9.75 -15.51
C TYR A 258 2.62 9.23 -14.21
N PHE A 259 2.23 7.96 -14.22
CA PHE A 259 1.70 7.29 -13.02
C PHE A 259 2.65 7.43 -11.82
N ASP A 260 3.95 7.22 -12.02
CA ASP A 260 4.98 7.30 -10.98
C ASP A 260 5.28 8.75 -10.49
N ASP A 261 4.67 9.76 -11.10
CA ASP A 261 4.67 11.13 -10.58
C ASP A 261 3.45 11.44 -9.71
N GLN A 262 2.43 10.59 -9.75
CA GLN A 262 1.19 10.74 -9.00
C GLN A 262 1.06 9.71 -7.87
N TYR A 263 1.57 8.49 -8.10
CA TYR A 263 1.37 7.34 -7.23
C TYR A 263 2.61 6.47 -7.10
N LEU A 264 2.75 5.84 -5.93
CA LEU A 264 3.63 4.69 -5.70
C LEU A 264 2.81 3.42 -5.88
N LEU A 265 3.13 2.62 -6.88
CA LEU A 265 2.55 1.28 -7.07
C LEU A 265 3.00 0.36 -5.92
N GLN A 266 2.06 -0.34 -5.31
CA GLN A 266 2.38 -1.36 -4.32
C GLN A 266 3.05 -2.56 -5.00
N VAL A 267 4.15 -3.03 -4.43
CA VAL A 267 4.83 -4.25 -4.86
C VAL A 267 4.00 -5.50 -4.52
N LEU A 268 4.42 -6.68 -4.98
CA LEU A 268 3.70 -7.94 -4.79
C LEU A 268 3.93 -8.48 -3.36
N ASP A 269 3.45 -7.75 -2.37
CA ASP A 269 3.60 -8.13 -0.95
C ASP A 269 2.75 -9.36 -0.59
N THR A 270 3.18 -10.10 0.44
CA THR A 270 2.55 -11.35 0.85
C THR A 270 1.20 -11.19 1.55
N VAL A 271 0.79 -9.97 1.86
CA VAL A 271 -0.57 -9.68 2.37
C VAL A 271 -1.57 -9.80 1.23
N ASN A 272 -1.26 -9.21 0.08
CA ASN A 272 -2.17 -9.06 -1.05
C ASN A 272 -1.96 -10.06 -2.17
N TYR A 273 -0.77 -10.68 -2.25
CA TYR A 273 -0.40 -11.65 -3.27
C TYR A 273 0.17 -12.91 -2.64
N HIS A 274 0.03 -14.03 -3.32
CA HIS A 274 0.81 -15.22 -3.02
C HIS A 274 2.29 -14.99 -3.34
N GLY A 275 3.18 -15.80 -2.75
CA GLY A 275 4.63 -15.63 -2.93
C GLY A 275 5.12 -15.68 -4.38
N ASP A 276 4.36 -16.25 -5.28
CA ASP A 276 4.62 -16.29 -6.72
C ASP A 276 4.01 -15.10 -7.49
N GLY A 277 3.28 -14.20 -6.82
CA GLY A 277 2.63 -13.02 -7.40
C GLY A 277 1.21 -13.24 -7.91
N GLN A 278 0.58 -14.40 -7.68
CA GLN A 278 -0.87 -14.57 -7.90
C GLN A 278 -1.67 -13.76 -6.89
N ILE A 279 -2.88 -13.29 -7.30
CA ILE A 279 -3.77 -12.54 -6.42
C ILE A 279 -4.21 -13.39 -5.22
N LYS A 280 -4.29 -12.78 -4.04
CA LYS A 280 -4.68 -13.43 -2.79
C LYS A 280 -5.77 -12.65 -2.07
N ASN A 281 -5.58 -11.36 -1.89
CA ASN A 281 -6.55 -10.45 -1.32
C ASN A 281 -7.05 -9.47 -2.38
N GLU A 282 -7.93 -8.55 -1.99
CA GLU A 282 -8.48 -7.58 -2.92
C GLU A 282 -7.37 -6.69 -3.51
N VAL A 283 -7.00 -7.00 -4.74
CA VAL A 283 -6.08 -6.22 -5.55
C VAL A 283 -6.76 -5.80 -6.84
N TYR A 284 -6.28 -4.70 -7.40
CA TYR A 284 -6.73 -4.22 -8.70
C TYR A 284 -5.84 -4.79 -9.80
N VAL A 285 -6.32 -4.79 -11.02
CA VAL A 285 -5.73 -5.56 -12.14
C VAL A 285 -4.33 -5.10 -12.59
N TYR A 286 -3.95 -3.84 -12.34
CA TYR A 286 -2.72 -3.27 -12.88
C TYR A 286 -1.46 -4.00 -12.38
N GLY A 287 -1.34 -4.22 -11.07
CA GLY A 287 -0.19 -4.93 -10.48
C GLY A 287 -0.04 -6.35 -11.00
N SER A 288 -1.15 -7.04 -11.32
CA SER A 288 -1.13 -8.34 -11.98
C SER A 288 -0.74 -8.22 -13.45
N PHE A 289 -1.33 -7.27 -14.18
CA PHE A 289 -1.11 -7.12 -15.61
C PHE A 289 0.35 -6.82 -15.96
N VAL A 290 1.02 -5.94 -15.21
CA VAL A 290 2.43 -5.59 -15.46
C VAL A 290 3.43 -6.71 -15.16
N GLN A 291 2.97 -7.84 -14.58
CA GLN A 291 3.76 -9.07 -14.47
C GLN A 291 3.76 -9.86 -15.78
N SER A 292 2.75 -9.66 -16.65
CA SER A 292 2.46 -10.55 -17.76
C SER A 292 3.39 -10.35 -18.96
N LYS A 293 3.63 -11.44 -19.69
CA LYS A 293 4.28 -11.38 -21.02
C LYS A 293 3.49 -10.54 -22.01
N MET A 294 2.16 -10.46 -21.87
CA MET A 294 1.32 -9.65 -22.75
C MET A 294 1.64 -8.16 -22.59
N PHE A 295 1.79 -7.68 -21.36
CA PHE A 295 2.25 -6.31 -21.09
C PHE A 295 3.60 -6.03 -21.77
N HIS A 296 4.56 -6.92 -21.62
CA HIS A 296 5.90 -6.76 -22.23
C HIS A 296 5.90 -6.83 -23.77
N ASN A 297 4.83 -7.35 -24.37
CA ASN A 297 4.62 -7.38 -25.81
C ASN A 297 3.65 -6.29 -26.31
N GLY A 298 3.42 -5.24 -25.54
CA GLY A 298 2.70 -4.05 -25.97
C GLY A 298 1.17 -4.15 -25.95
N VAL A 299 0.60 -5.24 -25.36
CA VAL A 299 -0.85 -5.41 -25.23
C VAL A 299 -1.43 -4.32 -24.31
N LYS A 300 -2.60 -3.81 -24.68
CA LYS A 300 -3.34 -2.74 -23.96
C LYS A 300 -4.65 -3.30 -23.41
N CYS A 301 -5.18 -2.65 -22.39
CA CYS A 301 -6.50 -2.98 -21.84
C CYS A 301 -7.59 -2.97 -22.92
N THR A 302 -7.53 -2.02 -23.85
CA THR A 302 -8.50 -1.89 -24.95
C THR A 302 -8.31 -2.92 -26.06
N ASP A 303 -7.30 -3.76 -26.05
CA ASP A 303 -7.24 -4.88 -27.00
C ASP A 303 -8.29 -5.96 -26.63
N CYS A 304 -8.61 -6.07 -25.34
CA CYS A 304 -9.63 -6.98 -24.82
C CYS A 304 -10.97 -6.31 -24.47
N HIS A 305 -10.95 -5.12 -23.88
CA HIS A 305 -12.10 -4.40 -23.38
C HIS A 305 -12.50 -3.23 -24.28
N ASN A 306 -13.79 -2.94 -24.41
CA ASN A 306 -14.26 -1.65 -24.88
C ASN A 306 -14.27 -0.68 -23.68
N PRO A 307 -13.50 0.43 -23.70
CA PRO A 307 -13.35 1.31 -22.53
C PRO A 307 -14.60 2.11 -22.17
N HIS A 308 -15.59 2.21 -23.07
CA HIS A 308 -16.84 2.90 -22.83
C HIS A 308 -17.91 1.95 -22.30
N THR A 309 -18.12 0.79 -22.95
CA THR A 309 -19.11 -0.18 -22.49
C THR A 309 -18.63 -1.10 -21.39
N LEU A 310 -17.32 -1.15 -21.14
CA LEU A 310 -16.56 -2.08 -20.27
C LEU A 310 -16.67 -3.56 -20.66
N LYS A 311 -17.42 -3.87 -21.72
CA LYS A 311 -17.60 -5.25 -22.20
C LYS A 311 -16.36 -5.76 -22.93
N LEU A 312 -16.18 -7.07 -22.86
CA LEU A 312 -15.19 -7.75 -23.71
C LEU A 312 -15.54 -7.61 -25.19
N LYS A 313 -14.53 -7.36 -26.03
CA LYS A 313 -14.70 -7.19 -27.48
C LYS A 313 -15.16 -8.47 -28.19
N LYS A 314 -14.81 -9.63 -27.65
CA LYS A 314 -15.24 -10.95 -28.13
C LYS A 314 -15.55 -11.86 -26.95
N GLN A 315 -16.36 -12.88 -27.20
CA GLN A 315 -16.80 -13.83 -26.18
C GLN A 315 -15.90 -15.08 -26.15
N GLY A 316 -15.68 -15.59 -24.93
CA GLY A 316 -14.93 -16.83 -24.67
C GLY A 316 -13.52 -16.80 -25.29
N ASN A 317 -13.05 -17.95 -25.73
CA ASN A 317 -11.70 -18.11 -26.31
C ASN A 317 -11.46 -17.28 -27.57
N ASN A 318 -12.51 -16.82 -28.27
CA ASN A 318 -12.37 -15.95 -29.44
C ASN A 318 -11.68 -14.61 -29.10
N LEU A 319 -11.69 -14.20 -27.82
CA LEU A 319 -10.95 -13.03 -27.34
C LEU A 319 -9.44 -13.27 -27.42
N CYS A 320 -8.99 -14.44 -27.02
CA CYS A 320 -7.58 -14.82 -27.00
C CYS A 320 -7.08 -15.15 -28.42
N MET A 321 -7.94 -15.80 -29.20
CA MET A 321 -7.64 -16.22 -30.57
C MET A 321 -7.50 -15.05 -31.58
N GLN A 322 -7.63 -13.81 -31.14
CA GLN A 322 -7.27 -12.65 -31.97
C GLN A 322 -5.77 -12.54 -32.22
N CYS A 323 -4.96 -13.07 -31.29
CA CYS A 323 -3.49 -12.98 -31.31
C CYS A 323 -2.81 -14.33 -31.14
N HIS A 324 -3.47 -15.33 -30.53
CA HIS A 324 -2.93 -16.66 -30.30
C HIS A 324 -3.35 -17.64 -31.41
N GLU A 325 -2.45 -18.56 -31.73
CA GLU A 325 -2.67 -19.57 -32.77
C GLU A 325 -3.81 -20.54 -32.44
N PRO A 326 -4.59 -21.01 -33.43
CA PRO A 326 -5.74 -21.88 -33.21
C PRO A 326 -5.43 -23.19 -32.47
N ASN A 327 -4.21 -23.72 -32.57
CA ASN A 327 -3.78 -24.93 -31.88
C ASN A 327 -3.77 -24.80 -30.34
N TYR A 328 -3.77 -23.57 -29.79
CA TYR A 328 -3.96 -23.36 -28.35
C TYR A 328 -5.41 -23.57 -27.89
N ASN A 329 -6.37 -23.61 -28.84
CA ASN A 329 -7.79 -23.87 -28.54
C ASN A 329 -8.18 -25.32 -28.88
N ASP A 330 -7.25 -26.24 -28.81
CA ASP A 330 -7.42 -27.63 -29.12
C ASP A 330 -7.13 -28.52 -27.90
N SER A 331 -7.73 -29.72 -27.90
CA SER A 331 -7.52 -30.71 -26.83
C SER A 331 -6.07 -31.18 -26.70
N SER A 332 -5.26 -30.99 -27.72
CA SER A 332 -3.81 -31.29 -27.64
C SER A 332 -3.04 -30.28 -26.80
N HIS A 333 -3.63 -29.08 -26.55
CA HIS A 333 -3.06 -28.08 -25.63
C HIS A 333 -3.66 -28.17 -24.25
N HIS A 334 -4.98 -28.11 -24.12
CA HIS A 334 -5.63 -28.01 -22.79
C HIS A 334 -6.03 -29.36 -22.18
N PHE A 335 -5.96 -30.49 -22.94
CA PHE A 335 -6.25 -31.87 -22.52
C PHE A 335 -7.66 -32.07 -21.92
N HIS A 336 -8.62 -31.24 -22.31
CA HIS A 336 -10.02 -31.29 -21.88
C HIS A 336 -10.95 -31.33 -23.10
N GLY A 337 -12.22 -31.64 -22.89
CA GLY A 337 -13.24 -31.62 -23.94
C GLY A 337 -13.44 -30.20 -24.50
N VAL A 338 -13.34 -30.08 -25.82
CA VAL A 338 -13.54 -28.79 -26.52
C VAL A 338 -14.95 -28.27 -26.26
N GLY A 339 -15.08 -26.95 -25.96
CA GLY A 339 -16.33 -26.28 -25.66
C GLY A 339 -16.83 -26.42 -24.21
N THR A 340 -16.07 -27.10 -23.36
CA THR A 340 -16.34 -27.13 -21.89
C THR A 340 -15.76 -25.92 -21.18
N GLU A 341 -16.17 -25.68 -19.94
CA GLU A 341 -15.59 -24.62 -19.10
C GLU A 341 -14.08 -24.85 -18.87
N SER A 342 -13.66 -26.10 -18.70
CA SER A 342 -12.26 -26.49 -18.53
C SER A 342 -11.39 -26.27 -19.77
N SER A 343 -11.99 -26.09 -20.97
CA SER A 343 -11.28 -25.73 -22.20
C SER A 343 -11.20 -24.21 -22.43
N GLN A 344 -11.76 -23.38 -21.53
CA GLN A 344 -11.61 -21.93 -21.65
C GLN A 344 -10.19 -21.50 -21.26
N CYS A 345 -9.56 -20.70 -22.09
CA CYS A 345 -8.22 -20.16 -21.83
C CYS A 345 -8.10 -19.52 -20.44
N VAL A 346 -9.13 -18.77 -20.05
CA VAL A 346 -9.18 -18.06 -18.77
C VAL A 346 -9.24 -19.01 -17.56
N SER A 347 -9.73 -20.23 -17.72
CA SER A 347 -9.82 -21.21 -16.60
C SER A 347 -8.45 -21.65 -16.09
N CYS A 348 -7.43 -21.65 -16.98
CA CYS A 348 -6.06 -22.01 -16.63
C CYS A 348 -5.11 -20.82 -16.51
N HIS A 349 -5.28 -19.80 -17.39
CA HIS A 349 -4.35 -18.69 -17.51
C HIS A 349 -4.79 -17.43 -16.79
N MET A 350 -6.05 -17.34 -16.35
CA MET A 350 -6.63 -16.24 -15.59
C MET A 350 -7.51 -16.78 -14.46
N THR A 351 -6.93 -17.56 -13.56
CA THR A 351 -7.60 -17.96 -12.32
C THR A 351 -8.08 -16.72 -11.58
N GLY A 352 -8.97 -16.84 -10.62
CA GLY A 352 -9.49 -15.68 -9.91
C GLY A 352 -9.89 -16.00 -8.49
N GLU A 353 -10.22 -14.95 -7.78
CA GLU A 353 -10.67 -14.98 -6.39
C GLU A 353 -12.01 -14.27 -6.25
N THR A 354 -12.80 -14.70 -5.27
CA THR A 354 -14.07 -14.03 -4.94
C THR A 354 -13.86 -13.04 -3.81
N TYR A 355 -14.15 -11.77 -4.09
CA TYR A 355 -14.08 -10.68 -3.13
C TYR A 355 -15.47 -10.23 -2.69
N MET A 356 -15.56 -9.52 -1.57
CA MET A 356 -16.81 -8.98 -1.05
C MET A 356 -17.96 -10.01 -1.00
N GLY A 357 -17.63 -11.29 -0.86
CA GLY A 357 -18.57 -12.40 -0.77
C GLY A 357 -19.06 -12.96 -2.09
N ILE A 358 -19.26 -12.14 -3.13
CA ILE A 358 -19.89 -12.56 -4.41
C ILE A 358 -19.22 -12.02 -5.68
N ASP A 359 -18.22 -11.15 -5.56
CA ASP A 359 -17.57 -10.49 -6.70
C ASP A 359 -16.34 -11.28 -7.16
N PHE A 360 -16.51 -12.15 -8.17
CA PHE A 360 -15.43 -12.94 -8.73
C PHE A 360 -14.59 -12.13 -9.70
N ARG A 361 -13.30 -11.98 -9.39
CA ARG A 361 -12.33 -11.23 -10.20
C ARG A 361 -11.19 -12.14 -10.68
N ARG A 362 -10.85 -12.03 -11.97
CA ARG A 362 -9.79 -12.80 -12.60
C ARG A 362 -8.42 -12.14 -12.43
N ASP A 363 -7.39 -12.97 -12.24
CA ASP A 363 -5.99 -12.55 -12.22
C ASP A 363 -5.53 -12.19 -13.65
N HIS A 364 -5.06 -10.96 -13.85
CA HIS A 364 -4.58 -10.44 -15.12
C HIS A 364 -3.06 -10.68 -15.34
N SER A 365 -2.43 -11.52 -14.54
CA SER A 365 -1.03 -11.91 -14.76
C SER A 365 -0.84 -12.90 -15.94
N PHE A 366 -1.92 -13.46 -16.48
CA PHE A 366 -1.93 -14.36 -17.65
C PHE A 366 -0.89 -15.46 -17.54
N ARG A 367 -0.93 -16.21 -16.45
CA ARG A 367 0.12 -17.17 -16.08
C ARG A 367 0.09 -18.44 -16.90
N VAL A 368 1.28 -19.01 -17.09
CA VAL A 368 1.40 -20.43 -17.36
C VAL A 368 1.23 -21.18 -16.04
N PRO A 369 0.35 -22.19 -15.96
CA PRO A 369 0.17 -22.97 -14.72
C PRO A 369 1.48 -23.62 -14.25
N ARG A 370 1.81 -23.46 -12.96
CA ARG A 370 3.05 -23.95 -12.33
C ARG A 370 2.73 -24.80 -11.09
N PRO A 371 2.06 -25.95 -11.23
CA PRO A 371 1.78 -26.84 -10.11
C PRO A 371 3.04 -27.42 -9.46
N ASP A 372 4.17 -27.45 -10.16
CA ASP A 372 5.48 -27.74 -9.60
C ASP A 372 5.87 -26.76 -8.48
N GLN A 373 5.58 -25.47 -8.63
CA GLN A 373 5.78 -24.47 -7.58
C GLN A 373 4.79 -24.68 -6.41
N SER A 374 3.56 -25.12 -6.69
CA SER A 374 2.58 -25.45 -5.65
C SER A 374 3.08 -26.57 -4.74
N VAL A 375 3.70 -27.61 -5.29
CA VAL A 375 4.29 -28.71 -4.50
C VAL A 375 5.37 -28.22 -3.53
N VAL A 376 6.18 -27.26 -3.96
CA VAL A 376 7.35 -26.80 -3.18
C VAL A 376 6.98 -25.68 -2.21
N TYR A 377 6.13 -24.75 -2.63
CA TYR A 377 5.87 -23.49 -1.92
C TYR A 377 4.42 -23.33 -1.46
N GLY A 378 3.51 -24.25 -1.81
CA GLY A 378 2.10 -24.15 -1.44
C GLY A 378 1.34 -23.01 -2.15
N THR A 379 1.80 -22.59 -3.33
CA THR A 379 1.09 -21.60 -4.13
C THR A 379 -0.16 -22.21 -4.78
N PRO A 380 -1.21 -21.44 -5.07
CA PRO A 380 -2.39 -21.95 -5.76
C PRO A 380 -2.05 -22.34 -7.21
N ASN A 381 -2.79 -23.28 -7.77
CA ASN A 381 -2.72 -23.63 -9.20
C ASN A 381 -4.10 -23.89 -9.79
N ALA A 382 -4.24 -23.64 -11.08
CA ALA A 382 -5.49 -23.75 -11.81
C ALA A 382 -6.13 -25.16 -11.78
N CYS A 383 -5.31 -26.23 -11.68
CA CYS A 383 -5.81 -27.60 -11.76
C CYS A 383 -6.67 -27.96 -10.54
N ILE A 384 -6.16 -27.64 -9.34
CA ILE A 384 -6.82 -28.00 -8.07
C ILE A 384 -8.11 -27.19 -7.85
N GLY A 385 -8.25 -26.03 -8.48
CA GLY A 385 -9.50 -25.26 -8.47
C GLY A 385 -10.72 -26.03 -9.00
N CYS A 386 -10.49 -26.99 -9.91
CA CYS A 386 -11.53 -27.88 -10.44
C CYS A 386 -11.37 -29.33 -9.94
N HIS A 387 -10.15 -29.83 -9.83
CA HIS A 387 -9.83 -31.20 -9.37
C HIS A 387 -9.57 -31.21 -7.86
N MET A 388 -10.56 -30.78 -7.06
CA MET A 388 -10.45 -30.60 -5.61
C MET A 388 -10.17 -31.92 -4.83
N ASP A 389 -10.36 -33.07 -5.45
CA ASP A 389 -10.05 -34.38 -4.89
C ASP A 389 -8.58 -34.81 -5.12
N LYS A 390 -7.83 -34.05 -5.89
CA LYS A 390 -6.45 -34.33 -6.25
C LYS A 390 -5.46 -33.47 -5.46
N SER A 391 -4.19 -33.87 -5.49
CA SER A 391 -3.09 -33.13 -4.88
C SER A 391 -2.34 -32.26 -5.86
N ASP A 392 -1.55 -31.28 -5.38
CA ASP A 392 -0.62 -30.49 -6.19
C ASP A 392 0.39 -31.38 -6.92
N ALA A 393 0.85 -32.47 -6.28
CA ALA A 393 1.76 -33.44 -6.90
C ALA A 393 1.10 -34.15 -8.09
N TRP A 394 -0.19 -34.49 -8.01
CA TRP A 394 -0.92 -35.00 -9.15
C TRP A 394 -0.94 -33.99 -10.29
N ALA A 395 -1.27 -32.75 -10.02
CA ALA A 395 -1.29 -31.69 -11.02
C ALA A 395 0.08 -31.47 -11.66
N ALA A 396 1.15 -31.50 -10.88
CA ALA A 396 2.52 -31.38 -11.37
C ALA A 396 2.89 -32.52 -12.29
N ASN A 397 2.55 -33.77 -11.93
CA ASN A 397 2.79 -34.94 -12.74
C ASN A 397 2.01 -34.90 -14.07
N GLN A 398 0.74 -34.44 -14.06
CA GLN A 398 -0.04 -34.28 -15.29
C GLN A 398 0.59 -33.25 -16.24
N VAL A 399 1.04 -32.13 -15.73
CA VAL A 399 1.70 -31.10 -16.54
C VAL A 399 3.06 -31.61 -17.06
N GLU A 400 3.79 -32.44 -16.28
CA GLU A 400 5.02 -33.07 -16.71
C GLU A 400 4.77 -34.11 -17.81
N GLU A 401 3.72 -34.92 -17.71
CA GLU A 401 3.31 -35.89 -18.72
C GLU A 401 2.94 -35.19 -20.05
N TRP A 402 2.24 -34.07 -19.99
CA TRP A 402 1.77 -33.32 -21.16
C TRP A 402 2.87 -32.52 -21.87
N TYR A 403 3.78 -31.89 -21.10
CA TYR A 403 4.73 -30.87 -21.59
C TYR A 403 6.21 -31.22 -21.31
N GLY A 404 6.48 -32.35 -20.69
CA GLY A 404 7.83 -32.76 -20.28
C GLY A 404 8.27 -32.13 -18.97
N ASN A 405 9.44 -32.52 -18.50
CA ASN A 405 9.99 -32.11 -17.20
C ASN A 405 10.77 -30.79 -17.22
N GLN A 406 11.09 -30.27 -18.39
CA GLN A 406 11.81 -29.00 -18.51
C GLN A 406 10.83 -27.83 -18.45
N ARG A 407 10.92 -27.03 -17.39
CA ARG A 407 10.23 -25.76 -17.27
C ARG A 407 11.19 -24.63 -17.61
N GLY A 408 10.76 -23.72 -18.48
CA GLY A 408 11.50 -22.50 -18.72
C GLY A 408 11.52 -21.60 -17.47
N GLU A 409 12.53 -20.75 -17.38
CA GLU A 409 12.60 -19.73 -16.33
C GLU A 409 11.33 -18.87 -16.32
N HIS A 410 10.83 -18.61 -15.11
CA HIS A 410 9.67 -17.77 -14.89
C HIS A 410 9.97 -16.71 -13.82
N PHE A 411 9.39 -15.53 -13.96
CA PHE A 411 9.64 -14.46 -12.99
C PHE A 411 9.24 -14.82 -11.54
N SER A 412 8.28 -15.75 -11.37
CA SER A 412 7.87 -16.21 -10.04
C SER A 412 8.97 -17.01 -9.31
N ASP A 413 9.95 -17.57 -10.02
CA ASP A 413 11.05 -18.31 -9.37
C ASP A 413 11.86 -17.40 -8.44
N GLY A 414 12.17 -16.16 -8.89
CA GLY A 414 12.83 -15.14 -8.07
C GLY A 414 11.96 -14.62 -6.93
N LEU A 415 10.66 -14.41 -7.19
CA LEU A 415 9.72 -13.98 -6.15
C LEU A 415 9.66 -15.01 -5.02
N LEU A 416 9.44 -16.29 -5.34
CA LEU A 416 9.37 -17.38 -4.36
C LEU A 416 10.67 -17.54 -3.59
N LEU A 417 11.81 -17.49 -4.30
CA LEU A 417 13.12 -17.55 -3.64
C LEU A 417 13.32 -16.41 -2.65
N SER A 418 12.85 -15.19 -2.97
CA SER A 418 12.99 -14.01 -2.11
C SER A 418 12.20 -14.11 -0.79
N THR A 419 11.19 -14.98 -0.70
CA THR A 419 10.43 -15.21 0.54
C THR A 419 11.10 -16.20 1.49
N LYS A 420 12.16 -16.88 1.05
CA LYS A 420 12.84 -17.92 1.82
C LYS A 420 13.64 -17.33 2.98
N ARG A 421 13.47 -17.88 4.17
CA ARG A 421 14.33 -17.56 5.33
C ARG A 421 15.60 -18.38 5.28
N GLY A 422 16.75 -17.78 5.59
CA GLY A 422 18.04 -18.49 5.68
C GLY A 422 18.60 -18.92 4.33
N MET A 423 18.67 -18.00 3.38
CA MET A 423 19.23 -18.22 2.04
C MET A 423 20.72 -18.59 2.09
N THR A 424 21.11 -19.52 1.24
CA THR A 424 22.52 -19.83 0.93
C THR A 424 23.16 -18.70 0.13
N ALA A 425 24.50 -18.67 0.07
CA ALA A 425 25.21 -17.71 -0.79
C ALA A 425 24.89 -17.85 -2.27
N VAL A 426 24.63 -19.08 -2.73
CA VAL A 426 24.22 -19.36 -4.13
C VAL A 426 22.84 -18.78 -4.40
N GLU A 427 21.86 -19.05 -3.54
CA GLU A 427 20.49 -18.51 -3.65
C GLU A 427 20.49 -16.99 -3.59
N ARG A 428 21.31 -16.39 -2.74
CA ARG A 428 21.45 -14.93 -2.70
C ARG A 428 22.02 -14.41 -4.02
N LYS A 429 23.05 -15.02 -4.57
CA LYS A 429 23.60 -14.63 -5.87
C LYS A 429 22.56 -14.72 -7.00
N MET A 430 21.70 -15.74 -6.97
CA MET A 430 20.59 -15.84 -7.93
C MET A 430 19.63 -14.64 -7.86
N LEU A 431 19.34 -14.16 -6.64
CA LEU A 431 18.50 -12.95 -6.47
C LEU A 431 19.24 -11.68 -6.89
N ASP A 432 20.54 -11.58 -6.61
CA ASP A 432 21.37 -10.44 -7.04
C ASP A 432 21.40 -10.32 -8.58
N ASP A 433 21.48 -11.45 -9.29
CA ASP A 433 21.39 -11.49 -10.74
C ASP A 433 19.95 -11.18 -11.23
N TYR A 434 18.94 -11.70 -10.53
CA TYR A 434 17.54 -11.48 -10.89
C TYR A 434 17.14 -10.01 -10.85
N ILE A 435 17.52 -9.25 -9.82
CA ILE A 435 17.10 -7.84 -9.67
C ILE A 435 17.69 -6.92 -10.74
N THR A 436 18.78 -7.32 -11.37
CA THR A 436 19.46 -6.57 -12.44
C THR A 436 19.09 -7.02 -13.86
N ASP A 437 18.44 -8.17 -14.01
CA ASP A 437 18.07 -8.73 -15.31
C ASP A 437 16.73 -8.16 -15.82
N LEU A 438 16.80 -7.30 -16.84
CA LEU A 438 15.65 -6.61 -17.43
C LEU A 438 14.64 -7.54 -18.13
N LYS A 439 14.95 -8.83 -18.31
CA LYS A 439 13.98 -9.82 -18.83
C LYS A 439 12.83 -10.05 -17.85
N TYR A 440 13.04 -9.79 -16.54
CA TYR A 440 12.02 -9.94 -15.52
C TYR A 440 11.20 -8.66 -15.34
N PRO A 441 9.89 -8.77 -15.05
CA PRO A 441 9.02 -7.61 -14.82
C PRO A 441 9.56 -6.66 -13.75
N ALA A 442 9.50 -5.37 -14.01
CA ALA A 442 9.98 -4.35 -13.08
C ALA A 442 9.32 -4.47 -11.68
N ILE A 443 8.01 -4.74 -11.62
CA ILE A 443 7.31 -4.96 -10.35
C ILE A 443 7.85 -6.18 -9.60
N ALA A 444 8.21 -7.27 -10.28
CA ALA A 444 8.77 -8.46 -9.66
C ALA A 444 10.20 -8.19 -9.13
N ARG A 445 11.03 -7.47 -9.90
CA ARG A 445 12.39 -7.05 -9.47
C ARG A 445 12.32 -6.11 -8.26
N ALA A 446 11.42 -5.13 -8.29
CA ALA A 446 11.16 -4.24 -7.15
C ALA A 446 10.69 -4.99 -5.90
N THR A 447 9.80 -6.01 -6.07
CA THR A 447 9.36 -6.88 -4.98
C THR A 447 10.50 -7.68 -4.37
N VAL A 448 11.37 -8.25 -5.22
CA VAL A 448 12.55 -8.98 -4.73
C VAL A 448 13.47 -8.04 -3.95
N ILE A 449 13.74 -6.85 -4.46
CA ILE A 449 14.54 -5.83 -3.73
C ILE A 449 13.88 -5.54 -2.38
N ASP A 450 12.57 -5.35 -2.34
CA ASP A 450 11.85 -5.06 -1.09
C ASP A 450 11.98 -6.21 -0.08
N ASN A 451 11.97 -7.46 -0.51
CA ASN A 451 12.13 -8.63 0.34
C ASN A 451 13.58 -8.88 0.81
N LEU A 452 14.59 -8.28 0.14
CA LEU A 452 16.00 -8.50 0.52
C LEU A 452 16.29 -7.97 1.93
N ASN A 453 16.81 -8.84 2.78
CA ASN A 453 17.36 -8.44 4.06
C ASN A 453 18.85 -8.02 3.89
N MET A 454 19.15 -6.78 4.23
CA MET A 454 20.47 -6.16 4.06
C MET A 454 21.15 -6.07 5.43
N THR A 455 22.02 -7.02 5.74
CA THR A 455 22.72 -7.08 7.05
C THR A 455 24.22 -6.86 6.93
N ARG A 456 24.79 -6.94 5.71
CA ARG A 456 26.22 -6.82 5.44
C ARG A 456 26.47 -5.86 4.29
N ILE A 457 27.58 -5.17 4.31
CA ILE A 457 27.91 -4.13 3.32
C ILE A 457 28.03 -4.68 1.89
N GLU A 458 28.55 -5.90 1.74
CA GLU A 458 28.73 -6.56 0.45
C GLU A 458 27.39 -6.82 -0.27
N GLN A 459 26.28 -6.86 0.49
CA GLN A 459 24.95 -7.09 -0.03
C GLN A 459 24.36 -5.86 -0.73
N PHE A 460 24.94 -4.68 -0.53
CA PHE A 460 24.42 -3.44 -1.11
C PHE A 460 24.84 -3.22 -2.57
N GLU A 461 25.97 -3.80 -3.03
CA GLU A 461 26.48 -3.57 -4.39
C GLU A 461 25.50 -3.96 -5.50
N PRO A 462 24.85 -5.15 -5.49
CA PRO A 462 23.85 -5.49 -6.50
C PRO A 462 22.65 -4.52 -6.51
N VAL A 463 22.21 -4.06 -5.33
CA VAL A 463 21.12 -3.11 -5.20
C VAL A 463 21.53 -1.72 -5.69
N LEU A 464 22.79 -1.29 -5.47
CA LEU A 464 23.32 -0.04 -6.03
C LEU A 464 23.24 -0.01 -7.56
N ASN A 465 23.48 -1.14 -8.23
CA ASN A 465 23.36 -1.24 -9.68
C ASN A 465 21.94 -0.98 -10.18
N THR A 466 20.91 -1.30 -9.39
CA THR A 466 19.51 -1.08 -9.74
C THR A 466 19.05 0.38 -9.59
N LEU A 467 19.87 1.25 -9.01
CA LEU A 467 19.61 2.70 -8.97
C LEU A 467 19.63 3.35 -10.36
N LYS A 468 20.17 2.67 -11.37
CA LYS A 468 20.19 3.11 -12.78
C LYS A 468 19.11 2.43 -13.61
N ASP A 469 18.21 1.69 -13.00
CA ASP A 469 17.13 0.98 -13.70
C ASP A 469 16.20 1.97 -14.43
N THR A 470 15.66 1.54 -15.55
CA THR A 470 14.70 2.35 -16.33
C THR A 470 13.39 2.57 -15.59
N SER A 471 13.00 1.63 -14.70
CA SER A 471 11.76 1.70 -13.90
C SER A 471 11.94 2.57 -12.64
N PRO A 472 11.16 3.65 -12.47
CA PRO A 472 11.14 4.41 -11.22
C PRO A 472 10.79 3.57 -9.99
N LEU A 473 9.91 2.56 -10.13
CA LEU A 473 9.54 1.67 -9.04
C LEU A 473 10.76 0.86 -8.53
N VAL A 474 11.62 0.38 -9.42
CA VAL A 474 12.85 -0.34 -9.06
C VAL A 474 13.83 0.60 -8.35
N ARG A 475 14.08 1.81 -8.90
CA ARG A 475 14.96 2.81 -8.27
C ARG A 475 14.47 3.24 -6.89
N HIS A 476 13.14 3.43 -6.73
CA HIS A 476 12.52 3.76 -5.45
C HIS A 476 12.80 2.69 -4.41
N ASN A 477 12.48 1.42 -4.72
CA ASN A 477 12.68 0.32 -3.77
C ASN A 477 14.15 0.09 -3.44
N ALA A 478 15.05 0.34 -4.40
CA ALA A 478 16.49 0.30 -4.15
C ALA A 478 16.92 1.39 -3.16
N LEU A 479 16.52 2.65 -3.35
CA LEU A 479 16.84 3.76 -2.44
C LEU A 479 16.39 3.46 -1.00
N MET A 480 15.21 2.86 -0.84
CA MET A 480 14.67 2.54 0.48
C MET A 480 15.50 1.52 1.25
N LYS A 481 16.36 0.71 0.59
CA LYS A 481 17.27 -0.24 1.26
C LYS A 481 18.48 0.42 1.92
N PHE A 482 18.81 1.65 1.56
CA PHE A 482 20.00 2.34 2.08
C PHE A 482 19.78 3.14 3.37
N ASN A 483 18.59 3.09 3.96
CA ASN A 483 18.28 3.77 5.23
C ASN A 483 19.17 3.34 6.41
N LEU A 484 19.77 2.15 6.36
CA LEU A 484 20.64 1.62 7.41
C LEU A 484 22.11 2.07 7.29
N LEU A 485 22.47 2.72 6.18
CA LEU A 485 23.82 3.23 5.95
C LEU A 485 24.06 4.49 6.79
N ASN A 486 25.36 4.80 6.98
CA ASN A 486 25.73 6.03 7.68
C ASN A 486 25.35 7.29 6.90
N PRO A 487 25.24 8.47 7.54
CA PRO A 487 24.80 9.68 6.88
C PRO A 487 25.60 10.06 5.64
N ALA A 488 26.90 9.90 5.62
CA ALA A 488 27.74 10.27 4.49
C ALA A 488 27.49 9.38 3.25
N GLU A 489 27.29 8.09 3.45
CA GLU A 489 26.93 7.14 2.39
C GLU A 489 25.53 7.46 1.86
N ARG A 490 24.56 7.72 2.73
CA ARG A 490 23.20 8.13 2.33
C ARG A 490 23.19 9.40 1.50
N VAL A 491 23.98 10.41 1.89
CA VAL A 491 24.15 11.66 1.11
C VAL A 491 24.75 11.36 -0.26
N SER A 492 25.80 10.55 -0.34
CA SER A 492 26.44 10.19 -1.62
C SER A 492 25.45 9.50 -2.57
N ILE A 493 24.64 8.57 -2.07
CA ILE A 493 23.65 7.83 -2.88
C ILE A 493 22.52 8.76 -3.33
N ALA A 494 21.99 9.59 -2.43
CA ALA A 494 20.85 10.45 -2.74
C ALA A 494 21.18 11.62 -3.67
N ALA A 495 22.44 12.05 -3.75
CA ALA A 495 22.88 13.27 -4.44
C ALA A 495 22.42 13.38 -5.91
N GLU A 496 22.41 12.28 -6.66
CA GLU A 496 21.93 12.24 -8.04
C GLU A 496 20.39 12.08 -8.09
N HIS A 497 19.81 11.38 -7.12
CA HIS A 497 18.41 10.97 -7.15
C HIS A 497 17.43 12.06 -6.68
N ILE A 498 17.89 13.08 -5.96
CA ILE A 498 17.09 14.32 -5.73
C ILE A 498 16.79 15.06 -7.03
N LYS A 499 17.51 14.76 -8.13
CA LYS A 499 17.33 15.32 -9.49
C LYS A 499 16.63 14.37 -10.45
N ASP A 500 16.21 13.19 -9.98
CA ASP A 500 15.57 12.21 -10.85
C ASP A 500 14.36 12.80 -11.57
N THR A 501 14.10 12.33 -12.77
CA THR A 501 12.95 12.78 -13.57
C THR A 501 11.62 12.40 -12.91
N SER A 502 11.57 11.25 -12.23
CA SER A 502 10.37 10.78 -11.51
C SER A 502 10.26 11.39 -10.11
N ARG A 503 9.08 11.92 -9.79
CA ARG A 503 8.73 12.38 -8.43
C ARG A 503 8.89 11.28 -7.39
N LEU A 504 8.47 10.06 -7.72
CA LEU A 504 8.59 8.89 -6.84
C LEU A 504 10.02 8.69 -6.35
N VAL A 505 10.99 8.80 -7.24
CA VAL A 505 12.42 8.61 -6.93
C VAL A 505 12.98 9.80 -6.14
N ARG A 506 12.59 11.02 -6.48
CA ARG A 506 12.99 12.22 -5.71
C ARG A 506 12.48 12.17 -4.27
N ILE A 507 11.23 11.72 -4.06
CA ILE A 507 10.66 11.50 -2.72
C ILE A 507 11.47 10.47 -1.95
N ALA A 508 11.84 9.34 -2.55
CA ALA A 508 12.66 8.32 -1.90
C ALA A 508 14.04 8.86 -1.52
N ALA A 509 14.66 9.68 -2.39
CA ALA A 509 15.92 10.33 -2.08
C ALA A 509 15.80 11.32 -0.91
N ALA A 510 14.75 12.16 -0.87
CA ALA A 510 14.48 13.05 0.24
C ALA A 510 14.21 12.29 1.55
N GLN A 511 13.49 11.18 1.49
CA GLN A 511 13.26 10.29 2.64
C GLN A 511 14.59 9.70 3.15
N LEU A 512 15.49 9.31 2.25
CA LEU A 512 16.82 8.80 2.60
C LEU A 512 17.68 9.88 3.29
N LEU A 513 17.50 11.16 2.93
CA LEU A 513 18.20 12.30 3.52
C LEU A 513 17.57 12.83 4.82
N ASN A 514 16.34 12.45 5.11
CA ASN A 514 15.61 12.97 6.27
C ASN A 514 16.36 12.69 7.57
N GLY A 515 16.41 13.68 8.46
CA GLY A 515 17.12 13.64 9.74
C GLY A 515 18.65 13.78 9.67
N ILE A 516 19.22 13.96 8.48
CA ILE A 516 20.65 14.28 8.33
C ILE A 516 20.87 15.78 8.63
N PRO A 517 21.87 16.14 9.45
CA PRO A 517 22.18 17.54 9.74
C PRO A 517 22.42 18.37 8.47
N LYS A 518 21.87 19.59 8.42
CA LYS A 518 21.94 20.47 7.24
C LYS A 518 23.36 20.75 6.79
N GLU A 519 24.33 20.78 7.72
CA GLU A 519 25.75 21.01 7.46
C GLU A 519 26.32 19.91 6.53
N GLN A 520 25.81 18.69 6.61
CA GLN A 520 26.23 17.58 5.74
C GLN A 520 25.54 17.60 4.37
N LEU A 521 24.49 18.40 4.21
CA LEU A 521 23.72 18.53 2.96
C LEU A 521 24.12 19.74 2.11
N GLN A 522 25.06 20.59 2.59
CA GLN A 522 25.41 21.86 1.96
C GLN A 522 25.98 21.72 0.53
N ASN A 523 26.63 20.59 0.25
CA ASN A 523 27.24 20.33 -1.06
C ASN A 523 26.27 19.78 -2.09
N LEU A 524 25.02 19.49 -1.71
CA LEU A 524 23.97 19.06 -2.62
C LEU A 524 23.41 20.27 -3.38
N ASP A 525 22.78 20.01 -4.52
CA ASP A 525 21.97 21.00 -5.23
C ASP A 525 20.79 21.41 -4.36
N GLN A 526 20.86 22.61 -3.78
CA GLN A 526 19.89 23.09 -2.79
C GLN A 526 18.50 23.30 -3.39
N TYR A 527 18.38 23.64 -4.68
CA TYR A 527 17.09 23.75 -5.34
C TYR A 527 16.44 22.38 -5.53
N ALA A 528 17.18 21.41 -6.02
CA ALA A 528 16.70 20.04 -6.18
C ALA A 528 16.34 19.39 -4.83
N LEU A 529 17.16 19.62 -3.80
CA LEU A 529 16.92 19.14 -2.44
C LEU A 529 15.61 19.72 -1.89
N SER A 530 15.44 21.05 -1.93
CA SER A 530 14.24 21.70 -1.43
C SER A 530 12.98 21.21 -2.16
N LYS A 531 13.05 21.00 -3.48
CA LYS A 531 11.94 20.45 -4.26
C LYS A 531 11.60 19.02 -3.81
N ALA A 532 12.60 18.16 -3.65
CA ALA A 532 12.40 16.78 -3.23
C ALA A 532 11.83 16.68 -1.79
N GLU A 533 12.32 17.52 -0.87
CA GLU A 533 11.80 17.64 0.49
C GLU A 533 10.34 18.12 0.51
N ASP A 534 9.98 19.09 -0.33
CA ASP A 534 8.61 19.59 -0.45
C ASP A 534 7.66 18.52 -1.02
N GLU A 535 8.12 17.74 -2.01
CA GLU A 535 7.38 16.61 -2.57
C GLU A 535 7.19 15.51 -1.52
N PHE A 536 8.22 15.18 -0.74
CA PHE A 536 8.14 14.21 0.35
C PHE A 536 7.16 14.68 1.45
N ARG A 537 7.29 15.91 1.89
CA ARG A 537 6.36 16.50 2.88
C ARG A 537 4.92 16.48 2.36
N THR A 538 4.70 16.86 1.10
CA THR A 538 3.38 16.82 0.46
C THR A 538 2.79 15.41 0.51
N MET A 539 3.57 14.37 0.16
CA MET A 539 3.14 12.98 0.25
C MET A 539 2.71 12.60 1.66
N LEU A 540 3.48 12.98 2.69
CA LEU A 540 3.16 12.67 4.08
C LEU A 540 1.81 13.28 4.52
N TYR A 541 1.57 14.55 4.20
CA TYR A 541 0.32 15.22 4.53
C TYR A 541 -0.87 14.69 3.71
N THR A 542 -0.65 14.35 2.44
CA THR A 542 -1.67 13.74 1.56
C THR A 542 -2.23 12.44 2.12
N ASN A 543 -1.38 11.65 2.81
CA ASN A 543 -1.75 10.37 3.38
C ASN A 543 -2.05 10.41 4.90
N ALA A 544 -2.12 11.59 5.51
CA ALA A 544 -2.38 11.74 6.94
C ALA A 544 -3.84 11.42 7.34
N ASP A 545 -4.71 11.10 6.39
CA ASP A 545 -6.05 10.55 6.60
C ASP A 545 -6.06 9.03 6.86
N PHE A 546 -4.87 8.39 6.87
CA PHE A 546 -4.66 7.01 7.30
C PHE A 546 -3.87 6.96 8.62
N SER A 547 -4.14 5.95 9.43
CA SER A 547 -3.37 5.70 10.67
C SER A 547 -1.88 5.47 10.40
N THR A 548 -1.55 4.71 9.34
CA THR A 548 -0.16 4.50 8.89
C THR A 548 0.48 5.79 8.35
N GLY A 549 -0.28 6.64 7.67
CA GLY A 549 0.18 7.97 7.25
C GLY A 549 0.48 8.88 8.44
N ARG A 550 -0.34 8.80 9.50
CA ARG A 550 -0.07 9.50 10.78
C ARG A 550 1.20 9.00 11.45
N LEU A 551 1.46 7.69 11.43
CA LEU A 551 2.72 7.12 11.91
C LEU A 551 3.90 7.71 11.13
N SER A 552 3.87 7.65 9.80
CA SER A 552 4.96 8.17 8.95
C SER A 552 5.18 9.67 9.12
N LEU A 553 4.10 10.45 9.24
CA LEU A 553 4.21 11.90 9.50
C LEU A 553 4.79 12.19 10.89
N GLY A 554 4.42 11.40 11.90
CA GLY A 554 5.01 11.49 13.24
C GLY A 554 6.50 11.18 13.25
N ASP A 555 6.92 10.14 12.53
CA ASP A 555 8.33 9.75 12.40
C ASP A 555 9.14 10.86 11.69
N TYR A 556 8.59 11.46 10.65
CA TYR A 556 9.17 12.61 9.97
C TYR A 556 9.36 13.80 10.94
N LEU A 557 8.34 14.13 11.74
CA LEU A 557 8.39 15.26 12.68
C LEU A 557 9.40 15.03 13.80
N ILE A 558 9.55 13.80 14.33
CA ILE A 558 10.60 13.43 15.29
C ILE A 558 11.99 13.69 14.69
N GLN A 559 12.25 13.25 13.48
CA GLN A 559 13.53 13.43 12.81
C GLN A 559 13.85 14.91 12.53
N ASN A 560 12.82 15.76 12.45
CA ASN A 560 12.95 17.21 12.30
C ASN A 560 12.79 17.98 13.61
N ASN A 561 12.93 17.30 14.78
CA ASN A 561 12.86 17.88 16.13
C ASN A 561 11.51 18.52 16.52
N ASP A 562 10.43 18.24 15.80
CA ASP A 562 9.07 18.63 16.21
C ASP A 562 8.40 17.52 17.02
N ILE A 563 8.88 17.35 18.26
CA ILE A 563 8.40 16.28 19.16
C ILE A 563 6.91 16.48 19.50
N ALA A 564 6.48 17.72 19.71
CA ALA A 564 5.09 18.01 20.06
C ALA A 564 4.14 17.73 18.89
N GLY A 565 4.54 18.08 17.68
CA GLY A 565 3.82 17.71 16.44
C GLY A 565 3.74 16.20 16.26
N ALA A 566 4.83 15.47 16.47
CA ALA A 566 4.86 14.02 16.37
C ALA A 566 3.90 13.34 17.35
N ILE A 567 3.89 13.75 18.62
CA ILE A 567 2.95 13.24 19.63
C ILE A 567 1.50 13.40 19.15
N LYS A 568 1.14 14.55 18.59
CA LYS A 568 -0.22 14.80 18.05
C LYS A 568 -0.56 13.84 16.92
N GLN A 569 0.40 13.58 16.00
CA GLN A 569 0.16 12.67 14.87
C GLN A 569 0.02 11.20 15.34
N TYR A 570 0.87 10.74 16.26
CA TYR A 570 0.75 9.39 16.81
C TYR A 570 -0.55 9.20 17.59
N GLN A 571 -0.97 10.19 18.38
CA GLN A 571 -2.28 10.16 19.08
C GLN A 571 -3.44 10.09 18.09
N ALA A 572 -3.40 10.90 17.02
CA ALA A 572 -4.42 10.87 15.98
C ALA A 572 -4.44 9.51 15.26
N GLY A 573 -3.27 8.94 14.98
CA GLY A 573 -3.17 7.60 14.39
C GLY A 573 -3.78 6.50 15.26
N LEU A 574 -3.52 6.54 16.58
CA LEU A 574 -4.12 5.58 17.52
C LEU A 574 -5.64 5.78 17.71
N LYS A 575 -6.14 7.00 17.50
CA LYS A 575 -7.58 7.26 17.49
C LYS A 575 -8.25 6.65 16.25
N MET A 576 -7.57 6.66 15.11
CA MET A 576 -8.06 6.06 13.86
C MET A 576 -7.97 4.53 13.89
N ASP A 577 -6.89 4.00 14.49
CA ASP A 577 -6.65 2.56 14.58
C ASP A 577 -5.86 2.24 15.84
N SER A 578 -6.56 1.83 16.87
CA SER A 578 -5.95 1.44 18.14
C SER A 578 -5.17 0.12 18.09
N LEU A 579 -5.28 -0.64 17.00
CA LEU A 579 -4.58 -1.90 16.76
C LEU A 579 -3.31 -1.73 15.94
N LEU A 580 -3.01 -0.53 15.46
CA LEU A 580 -1.74 -0.24 14.79
C LEU A 580 -0.58 -0.21 15.81
N LEU A 581 -0.14 -1.40 16.21
CA LEU A 581 0.86 -1.60 17.27
C LEU A 581 2.16 -0.82 17.09
N PRO A 582 2.71 -0.60 15.87
CA PRO A 582 3.94 0.17 15.67
C PRO A 582 3.90 1.63 16.17
N ILE A 583 2.72 2.22 16.33
CA ILE A 583 2.62 3.60 16.86
C ILE A 583 3.01 3.67 18.35
N TYR A 584 2.67 2.67 19.16
CA TYR A 584 2.86 2.70 20.61
C TYR A 584 4.30 2.94 21.04
N PRO A 585 5.31 2.19 20.54
CA PRO A 585 6.70 2.43 20.91
C PRO A 585 7.19 3.82 20.47
N ASN A 586 6.76 4.31 19.30
CA ASN A 586 7.18 5.61 18.80
C ASN A 586 6.55 6.74 19.63
N LEU A 587 5.27 6.64 19.99
CA LEU A 587 4.59 7.57 20.88
C LEU A 587 5.20 7.59 22.28
N ALA A 588 5.52 6.43 22.84
CA ALA A 588 6.17 6.34 24.16
C ALA A 588 7.56 6.99 24.13
N THR A 589 8.34 6.77 23.08
CA THR A 589 9.63 7.43 22.90
C THR A 589 9.46 8.94 22.76
N ALA A 590 8.49 9.41 21.98
CA ALA A 590 8.19 10.84 21.83
C ALA A 590 7.78 11.49 23.17
N TYR A 591 6.98 10.81 23.99
CA TYR A 591 6.65 11.29 25.34
C TYR A 591 7.87 11.37 26.24
N SER A 592 8.75 10.36 26.24
CA SER A 592 10.00 10.38 27.01
C SER A 592 10.88 11.55 26.57
N MET A 593 11.08 11.76 25.27
CA MET A 593 11.82 12.90 24.71
C MET A 593 11.22 14.24 25.10
N ASN A 594 9.90 14.32 25.25
CA ASN A 594 9.17 15.52 25.69
C ASN A 594 9.13 15.68 27.24
N GLY A 595 9.80 14.82 27.99
CA GLY A 595 9.83 14.85 29.46
C GLY A 595 8.56 14.32 30.13
N ASN A 596 7.59 13.78 29.38
CA ASN A 596 6.35 13.24 29.95
C ASN A 596 6.48 11.73 30.21
N THR A 597 7.25 11.42 31.24
CA THR A 597 7.56 10.04 31.64
C THR A 597 6.30 9.24 32.02
N GLU A 598 5.31 9.85 32.63
CA GLU A 598 4.06 9.18 33.00
C GLU A 598 3.27 8.72 31.78
N ALA A 599 3.11 9.60 30.78
CA ALA A 599 2.44 9.25 29.53
C ALA A 599 3.20 8.14 28.75
N ALA A 600 4.55 8.16 28.80
CA ALA A 600 5.37 7.12 28.20
C ALA A 600 5.10 5.74 28.87
N PHE A 601 5.08 5.66 30.21
CA PHE A 601 4.73 4.43 30.94
C PHE A 601 3.32 3.95 30.59
N ASN A 602 2.33 4.83 30.60
CA ASN A 602 0.94 4.47 30.30
C ASN A 602 0.81 3.92 28.88
N THR A 603 1.50 4.50 27.91
CA THR A 603 1.53 4.05 26.52
C THR A 603 2.16 2.65 26.41
N LEU A 604 3.31 2.42 27.05
CA LEU A 604 3.98 1.11 27.04
C LEU A 604 3.18 0.03 27.78
N ASN A 605 2.52 0.38 28.88
CA ASN A 605 1.63 -0.55 29.60
C ASN A 605 0.44 -0.96 28.73
N THR A 606 -0.14 0.00 28.00
CA THR A 606 -1.23 -0.27 27.05
C THR A 606 -0.74 -1.17 25.91
N PHE A 607 0.45 -0.91 25.39
CA PHE A 607 1.07 -1.75 24.36
C PHE A 607 1.27 -3.20 24.84
N ILE A 608 1.85 -3.39 26.03
CA ILE A 608 2.06 -4.72 26.61
C ILE A 608 0.71 -5.46 26.86
N LYS A 609 -0.34 -4.70 27.22
CA LYS A 609 -1.68 -5.30 27.37
C LYS A 609 -2.24 -5.81 26.04
N LYS A 610 -1.98 -5.09 24.95
CA LYS A 610 -2.43 -5.47 23.59
C LYS A 610 -1.55 -6.57 22.99
N ASP A 611 -0.23 -6.50 23.19
CA ASP A 611 0.74 -7.49 22.74
C ASP A 611 1.69 -7.90 23.89
N PRO A 612 1.29 -8.90 24.70
CA PRO A 612 2.11 -9.40 25.80
C PRO A 612 3.43 -10.06 25.37
N ASN A 613 3.60 -10.32 24.07
CA ASN A 613 4.79 -10.97 23.52
C ASN A 613 5.72 -9.98 22.79
N SER A 614 5.48 -8.69 22.87
CA SER A 614 6.34 -7.66 22.27
C SER A 614 7.64 -7.48 23.05
N SER A 615 8.74 -8.06 22.58
CA SER A 615 10.09 -7.79 23.12
C SER A 615 10.40 -6.29 23.16
N ARG A 616 10.02 -5.54 22.10
CA ARG A 616 10.25 -4.10 22.00
C ARG A 616 9.54 -3.30 23.10
N ALA A 617 8.30 -3.69 23.47
CA ALA A 617 7.56 -3.02 24.52
C ALA A 617 8.25 -3.13 25.89
N TYR A 618 8.67 -4.34 26.27
CA TYR A 618 9.43 -4.58 27.50
C TYR A 618 10.80 -3.91 27.47
N TYR A 619 11.49 -3.94 26.33
CA TYR A 619 12.76 -3.26 26.17
C TYR A 619 12.66 -1.77 26.48
N LEU A 620 11.71 -1.06 25.84
CA LEU A 620 11.52 0.37 26.04
C LEU A 620 11.07 0.70 27.46
N ARG A 621 10.18 -0.11 28.05
CA ARG A 621 9.76 0.09 29.44
C ARG A 621 10.91 -0.17 30.42
N GLY A 622 11.77 -1.12 30.13
CA GLY A 622 13.00 -1.39 30.89
C GLY A 622 13.96 -0.19 30.88
N LEU A 623 14.18 0.43 29.71
CA LEU A 623 14.99 1.64 29.60
C LEU A 623 14.38 2.79 30.39
N LEU A 624 13.08 3.01 30.27
CA LEU A 624 12.36 4.06 31.03
C LEU A 624 12.40 3.82 32.54
N ASN A 625 12.36 2.55 32.99
CA ASN A 625 12.55 2.18 34.39
C ASN A 625 13.97 2.51 34.89
N PHE A 626 15.00 2.37 34.06
CA PHE A 626 16.35 2.83 34.40
C PHE A 626 16.44 4.34 34.55
N GLU A 627 15.85 5.08 33.62
CA GLU A 627 15.83 6.55 33.65
C GLU A 627 15.25 7.08 34.97
N VAL A 628 14.19 6.44 35.47
CA VAL A 628 13.56 6.81 36.76
C VAL A 628 14.12 6.05 37.96
N LYS A 629 15.29 5.41 37.82
CA LYS A 629 16.02 4.69 38.87
C LYS A 629 15.24 3.53 39.52
N LYS A 630 14.33 2.89 38.80
CA LYS A 630 13.62 1.67 39.22
C LYS A 630 14.34 0.42 38.73
N GLU A 631 15.57 0.22 39.17
CA GLU A 631 16.53 -0.76 38.64
C GLU A 631 16.00 -2.20 38.61
N ALA A 632 15.32 -2.66 39.69
CA ALA A 632 14.77 -4.01 39.74
C ALA A 632 13.71 -4.26 38.66
N LEU A 633 12.84 -3.27 38.38
CA LEU A 633 11.84 -3.33 37.33
C LEU A 633 12.50 -3.26 35.95
N ALA A 634 13.53 -2.44 35.79
CA ALA A 634 14.29 -2.32 34.56
C ALA A 634 14.91 -3.67 34.16
N ILE A 635 15.61 -4.33 35.09
CA ILE A 635 16.22 -5.64 34.82
C ILE A 635 15.16 -6.72 34.55
N SER A 636 14.05 -6.69 35.25
CA SER A 636 12.92 -7.61 35.01
C SER A 636 12.39 -7.46 33.58
N ASP A 637 12.11 -6.23 33.16
CA ASP A 637 11.58 -5.93 31.83
C ASP A 637 12.61 -6.27 30.72
N LEU A 638 13.87 -5.89 30.87
CA LEU A 638 14.92 -6.23 29.90
C LEU A 638 15.14 -7.75 29.79
N THR A 639 15.08 -8.48 30.92
CA THR A 639 15.18 -9.95 30.92
C THR A 639 13.98 -10.56 30.17
N LYS A 640 12.78 -10.01 30.37
CA LYS A 640 11.60 -10.44 29.62
C LYS A 640 11.76 -10.17 28.12
N ALA A 641 12.31 -9.00 27.75
CA ALA A 641 12.58 -8.67 26.36
C ALA A 641 13.54 -9.68 25.69
N VAL A 642 14.63 -10.04 26.35
CA VAL A 642 15.59 -11.07 25.84
C VAL A 642 14.94 -12.46 25.78
N THR A 643 14.06 -12.80 26.73
CA THR A 643 13.35 -14.09 26.73
C THR A 643 12.41 -14.19 25.52
N LEU A 644 11.70 -13.10 25.19
CA LEU A 644 10.77 -13.04 24.07
C LEU A 644 11.48 -12.98 22.71
N ASP A 645 12.62 -12.30 22.66
CA ASP A 645 13.45 -12.19 21.47
C ASP A 645 14.94 -12.29 21.85
N PRO A 646 15.52 -13.51 21.75
CA PRO A 646 16.94 -13.71 22.03
C PRO A 646 17.89 -12.94 21.10
N THR A 647 17.39 -12.44 19.96
CA THR A 647 18.18 -11.62 19.02
C THR A 647 18.22 -10.14 19.41
N ASN A 648 17.48 -9.72 20.44
CA ASN A 648 17.57 -8.38 21.00
C ASN A 648 18.85 -8.20 21.81
N THR A 649 19.97 -8.11 21.10
CA THR A 649 21.33 -8.00 21.66
C THR A 649 21.50 -6.74 22.50
N ARG A 650 20.81 -5.65 22.16
CA ARG A 650 20.83 -4.39 22.93
C ARG A 650 20.24 -4.54 24.33
N ALA A 651 19.19 -5.33 24.50
CA ALA A 651 18.65 -5.61 25.83
C ALA A 651 19.67 -6.37 26.68
N SER A 652 20.34 -7.39 26.11
CA SER A 652 21.41 -8.15 26.79
C SER A 652 22.59 -7.26 27.13
N TYR A 653 22.98 -6.34 26.24
CA TYR A 653 24.04 -5.37 26.47
C TYR A 653 23.71 -4.42 27.64
N ASN A 654 22.48 -3.88 27.66
CA ASN A 654 22.04 -2.99 28.73
C ASN A 654 21.99 -3.68 30.09
N ILE A 655 21.57 -4.96 30.15
CA ILE A 655 21.63 -5.80 31.35
C ILE A 655 23.10 -5.98 31.79
N ALA A 656 24.01 -6.27 30.86
CA ALA A 656 25.42 -6.44 31.14
C ALA A 656 26.06 -5.15 31.66
N THR A 657 25.74 -4.00 31.07
CA THR A 657 26.24 -2.69 31.50
C THR A 657 25.77 -2.37 32.93
N PHE A 658 24.50 -2.64 33.23
CA PHE A 658 23.98 -2.47 34.60
C PHE A 658 24.75 -3.32 35.61
N TYR A 659 24.90 -4.62 35.35
CA TYR A 659 25.65 -5.50 36.26
C TYR A 659 27.14 -5.14 36.34
N TYR A 660 27.73 -4.63 35.25
CA TYR A 660 29.10 -4.11 35.25
C TYR A 660 29.26 -2.91 36.19
N GLN A 661 28.36 -1.94 36.12
CA GLN A 661 28.35 -0.74 36.97
C GLN A 661 28.21 -1.11 38.49
N ASN A 662 27.38 -2.12 38.75
CA ASN A 662 27.18 -2.64 40.10
C ASN A 662 28.27 -3.65 40.56
N LYS A 663 29.33 -3.86 39.75
CA LYS A 663 30.43 -4.78 40.05
C LYS A 663 30.00 -6.26 40.20
N GLU A 664 28.85 -6.59 39.63
CA GLU A 664 28.30 -7.95 39.60
C GLU A 664 28.85 -8.73 38.39
N TRP A 665 30.17 -8.87 38.35
CA TRP A 665 30.94 -9.32 37.19
C TRP A 665 30.46 -10.60 36.53
N ASN A 666 30.06 -11.61 37.32
CA ASN A 666 29.60 -12.88 36.77
C ASN A 666 28.28 -12.77 36.06
N LYS A 667 27.36 -11.93 36.57
CA LYS A 667 26.08 -11.66 35.89
C LYS A 667 26.30 -10.81 34.63
N ALA A 668 27.19 -9.84 34.68
CA ALA A 668 27.60 -9.03 33.55
C ALA A 668 28.19 -9.89 32.43
N GLU A 669 29.13 -10.80 32.76
CA GLU A 669 29.72 -11.73 31.79
C GLU A 669 28.66 -12.62 31.12
N LYS A 670 27.72 -13.17 31.90
CA LYS A 670 26.63 -13.99 31.33
C LYS A 670 25.78 -13.20 30.34
N ALA A 671 25.37 -12.00 30.71
CA ALA A 671 24.53 -11.15 29.87
C ALA A 671 25.22 -10.72 28.56
N ILE A 672 26.49 -10.27 28.64
CA ILE A 672 27.22 -9.84 27.44
C ILE A 672 27.51 -11.00 26.48
N LYS A 673 27.77 -12.18 27.02
CA LYS A 673 27.95 -13.40 26.19
C LYS A 673 26.69 -13.77 25.44
N THR A 674 25.51 -13.53 26.01
CA THR A 674 24.23 -13.71 25.29
C THR A 674 24.17 -12.80 24.05
N ALA A 675 24.56 -11.53 24.18
CA ALA A 675 24.65 -10.63 23.03
C ALA A 675 25.68 -11.09 21.98
N LEU A 676 26.85 -11.51 22.43
CA LEU A 676 27.94 -11.97 21.56
C LEU A 676 27.64 -13.31 20.85
N ASN A 677 26.72 -14.12 21.35
CA ASN A 677 26.29 -15.33 20.63
C ASN A 677 25.59 -14.99 19.33
N THR A 678 24.89 -13.86 19.29
CA THR A 678 24.16 -13.36 18.08
C THR A 678 25.08 -12.47 17.25
N GLU A 679 25.85 -11.59 17.89
CA GLU A 679 26.74 -10.63 17.23
C GLU A 679 28.20 -10.81 17.70
N PRO A 680 28.87 -11.90 17.32
CA PRO A 680 30.21 -12.23 17.86
C PRO A 680 31.31 -11.21 17.48
N GLN A 681 31.09 -10.45 16.40
CA GLN A 681 32.06 -9.45 15.91
C GLN A 681 31.74 -8.02 16.36
N ASN A 682 30.68 -7.80 17.18
CA ASN A 682 30.35 -6.48 17.67
C ASN A 682 31.43 -5.92 18.60
N GLY A 683 32.12 -4.87 18.16
CA GLY A 683 33.28 -4.28 18.89
C GLY A 683 32.89 -3.70 20.24
N GLU A 684 31.68 -3.07 20.34
CA GLU A 684 31.15 -2.51 21.59
C GLU A 684 30.92 -3.60 22.65
N TYR A 685 30.36 -4.74 22.22
CA TYR A 685 30.08 -5.86 23.13
C TYR A 685 31.36 -6.56 23.56
N ARG A 686 32.30 -6.74 22.65
CA ARG A 686 33.63 -7.30 22.99
C ARG A 686 34.42 -6.37 23.90
N TYR A 687 34.31 -5.06 23.70
CA TYR A 687 34.94 -4.08 24.60
C TYR A 687 34.39 -4.17 26.02
N LEU A 688 33.05 -4.21 26.17
CA LEU A 688 32.42 -4.38 27.48
C LEU A 688 32.84 -5.70 28.13
N LEU A 689 32.94 -6.80 27.37
CA LEU A 689 33.44 -8.09 27.90
C LEU A 689 34.85 -7.98 28.38
N ALA A 690 35.74 -7.25 27.69
CA ALA A 690 37.12 -7.03 28.13
C ALA A 690 37.20 -6.27 29.47
N LEU A 691 36.36 -5.22 29.64
CA LEU A 691 36.22 -4.48 30.90
C LEU A 691 35.68 -5.36 32.04
N ILE A 692 34.72 -6.24 31.74
CA ILE A 692 34.18 -7.19 32.71
C ILE A 692 35.29 -8.17 33.16
N TYR A 693 36.09 -8.69 32.23
CA TYR A 693 37.23 -9.56 32.56
C TYR A 693 38.28 -8.85 33.41
N GLU A 694 38.55 -7.58 33.14
CA GLU A 694 39.43 -6.76 33.98
C GLU A 694 38.88 -6.65 35.41
N GLY A 695 37.59 -6.33 35.56
CA GLY A 695 36.92 -6.27 36.87
C GLY A 695 36.94 -7.62 37.64
N GLN A 696 36.97 -8.75 36.92
CA GLN A 696 37.12 -10.10 37.52
C GLN A 696 38.55 -10.49 37.84
N GLY A 697 39.57 -9.67 37.50
CA GLY A 697 40.98 -10.01 37.60
C GLY A 697 41.48 -10.98 36.51
N LYS A 698 40.71 -11.23 35.47
CA LYS A 698 41.05 -12.03 34.28
C LYS A 698 41.87 -11.21 33.29
N THR A 699 43.04 -10.71 33.72
CA THR A 699 43.81 -9.71 32.97
C THR A 699 44.33 -10.21 31.62
N VAL A 700 44.65 -11.50 31.51
CA VAL A 700 45.12 -12.12 30.25
C VAL A 700 44.00 -12.11 29.18
N GLN A 701 42.77 -12.48 29.57
CA GLN A 701 41.64 -12.50 28.66
C GLN A 701 41.23 -11.08 28.24
N SER A 702 41.25 -10.13 29.18
CA SER A 702 40.99 -8.72 28.89
C SER A 702 41.99 -8.17 27.88
N ALA A 703 43.32 -8.36 28.16
CA ALA A 703 44.37 -7.89 27.28
C ALA A 703 44.28 -8.49 25.86
N ALA A 704 43.97 -9.78 25.75
CA ALA A 704 43.82 -10.46 24.46
C ALA A 704 42.69 -9.84 23.63
N LEU A 705 41.49 -9.60 24.23
CA LEU A 705 40.37 -8.95 23.54
C LEU A 705 40.69 -7.50 23.15
N MET A 706 41.34 -6.72 24.04
CA MET A 706 41.71 -5.34 23.73
C MET A 706 42.74 -5.28 22.59
N GLN A 707 43.72 -6.18 22.56
CA GLN A 707 44.68 -6.25 21.46
C GLN A 707 44.02 -6.62 20.12
N GLN A 708 43.03 -7.54 20.15
CA GLN A 708 42.28 -7.90 18.96
C GLN A 708 41.49 -6.70 18.43
N LEU A 709 40.78 -5.98 19.30
CA LEU A 709 40.00 -4.77 18.90
C LEU A 709 40.90 -3.68 18.32
N GLN A 710 42.08 -3.47 18.90
CA GLN A 710 43.06 -2.50 18.39
C GLN A 710 43.57 -2.86 16.98
N ARG A 711 43.86 -4.16 16.73
CA ARG A 711 44.28 -4.62 15.40
C ARG A 711 43.18 -4.39 14.35
N GLU A 712 41.93 -4.69 14.67
CA GLU A 712 40.79 -4.49 13.76
C GLU A 712 40.57 -3.01 13.44
N GLN A 713 40.69 -2.11 14.42
CA GLN A 713 40.62 -0.65 14.22
C GLN A 713 41.78 -0.10 13.39
N GLY A 714 42.99 -0.69 13.52
CA GLY A 714 44.18 -0.32 12.73
C GLY A 714 44.11 -0.80 11.28
N ALA A 715 43.51 -1.96 11.03
CA ALA A 715 43.36 -2.52 9.69
C ALA A 715 42.28 -1.79 8.83
N GLY A 716 41.31 -1.11 9.45
CA GLY A 716 40.27 -0.30 8.76
C GLY A 716 40.76 1.12 8.40
N ARG A 717 42.01 1.49 8.67
CA ARG A 717 42.59 2.82 8.33
C ARG A 717 43.62 2.77 7.19
N ASN A 718 43.87 1.63 6.61
CA ASN A 718 44.68 1.44 5.39
C ASN A 718 43.75 1.04 4.21
#